data_b4bd4de1f6670810b0998637d5591ae6
#
_entry.id   b4bd4de1f6670810b0998637d5591ae6
#
_cell.length_a   1.000
_cell.length_b   1.000
_cell.length_c   1.000
_cell.angle_alpha   90.00
_cell.angle_beta   90.00
_cell.angle_gamma   90.00
#
_symmetry.space_group_name_H-M   'P 1'
#
loop_
_entity.id
_entity.type
_entity.pdbx_description
1 polymer ?
#
loop_
_entity_poly.entity_id
_entity_poly.type
_entity_poly.pdbx_seq_one_letter_code
_entity_poly.pdbx_strand_id
1 'polypeptide(L)'
;MPQQTQHKPIVTGAVITLLGAAMLWPALQLLLAGGTPYYLAASALLLASGIELMRGQTRGFYAFAVLLLLTLVWAVSEAGTGFWTVGSRIWLIGLLALWLCTPMIRRKLWGDGMPPLLSMRTVQVCTVTAMTVLLSMVIDVNRNTVKAIPERPELTLNRDSDWSAYGASKAGTRYAPSDQINTRNVHKLTKAWEFDTSRIGRFSATPIQIGDGIYLCTAQNVMLALDADTGEERWRFDPENQTPPFGIIGNCRGVTHVALPDAARGTFCAERIVTATTDARMIAVDKDTGQPCPDFGQEGQISLLAGMGEVKPYYYFVTSPPTLASGVLVVGGWVMDNQETDEPSGVVRAYDPRTGELVWAWDLGREGETSLPPQGETYTRGTPNVWSLTSADDELGLVYVPTGNATPDYFGGHRTEVMDKYASSVVAIDAKTGLTRWHFQTTHHDIWDYDVPSQPTVTDITVDGALRKVVIAPTKRGEVFVLDRVTGEPITEVTERPVPQSDLPNERSSQTQPFSTGMPSFAHQIIRPQDLFGLTPFDQMACRQQFHELRYEGPMTPPSTQGTLLYPGPAGGMNWGSVAVDERRQLMVINNLHMPWQVRLIARDEDLARSENERDRRAYGIGGPQRGTPFAARVEMFSSPFFIPCLKPPYGEIAVVDLTTQQVVWRRGFGLLNIGMPYSAGSFVTAGGLIFNAGVMDNKLRAIDLANGGVLWSASLEQASGATPMSYVSARSGKQYILVLVPAVGGRQDREQSYGADENSAVDKRAGGKVIAYSLQH
;
A
#
# COMPACT_ATOMS: atom_id res chain seq x y z
N MET A 1 -31.41 40.99 -52.77
CA MET A 1 -30.92 40.66 -51.43
C MET A 1 -29.84 39.60 -51.58
N PRO A 2 -28.60 39.82 -51.22
CA PRO A 2 -27.57 38.78 -51.29
C PRO A 2 -27.88 37.69 -50.31
N GLN A 3 -27.93 36.44 -50.74
CA GLN A 3 -27.99 35.26 -49.86
C GLN A 3 -26.76 35.31 -48.99
N GLN A 4 -26.94 35.57 -47.71
CA GLN A 4 -25.91 35.37 -46.70
C GLN A 4 -25.53 33.88 -46.75
N THR A 5 -24.32 33.59 -47.18
CA THR A 5 -23.73 32.28 -47.12
C THR A 5 -23.67 31.85 -45.64
N GLN A 6 -24.63 31.06 -45.19
CA GLN A 6 -24.61 30.46 -43.89
C GLN A 6 -23.36 29.59 -43.75
N HIS A 7 -22.37 30.04 -43.00
CA HIS A 7 -21.18 29.24 -42.69
C HIS A 7 -21.56 28.04 -41.83
N LYS A 8 -21.61 26.87 -42.44
CA LYS A 8 -21.94 25.60 -41.74
C LYS A 8 -20.93 25.31 -40.63
N PRO A 9 -21.31 24.66 -39.52
CA PRO A 9 -20.39 24.26 -38.43
C PRO A 9 -19.60 22.99 -38.80
N ILE A 10 -18.90 23.02 -39.96
CA ILE A 10 -18.22 21.85 -40.54
C ILE A 10 -17.17 21.28 -39.59
N VAL A 11 -16.33 22.11 -38.96
CA VAL A 11 -15.27 21.67 -38.07
C VAL A 11 -15.86 20.95 -36.85
N THR A 12 -16.89 21.53 -36.23
CA THR A 12 -17.58 20.91 -35.09
C THR A 12 -18.23 19.59 -35.47
N GLY A 13 -18.91 19.55 -36.62
CA GLY A 13 -19.50 18.32 -37.13
C GLY A 13 -18.45 17.24 -37.45
N ALA A 14 -17.32 17.63 -38.03
CA ALA A 14 -16.21 16.71 -38.30
C ALA A 14 -15.61 16.11 -37.01
N VAL A 15 -15.36 16.91 -35.97
CA VAL A 15 -14.84 16.44 -34.69
C VAL A 15 -15.81 15.43 -34.05
N ILE A 16 -17.12 15.73 -34.02
CA ILE A 16 -18.14 14.84 -33.47
C ILE A 16 -18.25 13.54 -34.30
N THR A 17 -18.17 13.63 -35.63
CA THR A 17 -18.17 12.44 -36.51
C THR A 17 -16.97 11.58 -36.29
N LEU A 18 -15.75 12.16 -36.20
CA LEU A 18 -14.53 11.43 -35.96
C LEU A 18 -14.56 10.74 -34.57
N LEU A 19 -15.08 11.41 -33.55
CA LEU A 19 -15.27 10.79 -32.23
C LEU A 19 -16.21 9.60 -32.29
N GLY A 20 -17.36 9.73 -32.96
CA GLY A 20 -18.31 8.63 -33.16
C GLY A 20 -17.71 7.47 -33.95
N ALA A 21 -16.94 7.74 -35.00
CA ALA A 21 -16.27 6.73 -35.81
C ALA A 21 -15.19 5.98 -34.99
N ALA A 22 -14.39 6.71 -34.21
CA ALA A 22 -13.36 6.14 -33.37
C ALA A 22 -13.93 5.23 -32.24
N MET A 23 -15.13 5.55 -31.73
CA MET A 23 -15.82 4.75 -30.71
C MET A 23 -16.49 3.49 -31.28
N LEU A 24 -16.80 3.46 -32.60
CA LEU A 24 -17.66 2.42 -33.20
C LEU A 24 -17.08 1.02 -33.02
N TRP A 25 -15.79 0.85 -33.37
CA TRP A 25 -15.14 -0.45 -33.28
C TRP A 25 -14.98 -0.95 -31.84
N PRO A 26 -14.43 -0.18 -30.88
CA PRO A 26 -14.39 -0.59 -29.48
C PRO A 26 -15.77 -0.87 -28.87
N ALA A 27 -16.80 -0.09 -29.26
CA ALA A 27 -18.17 -0.32 -28.79
C ALA A 27 -18.76 -1.63 -29.31
N LEU A 28 -18.44 -1.99 -30.57
CA LEU A 28 -18.84 -3.28 -31.13
C LEU A 28 -18.14 -4.46 -30.45
N GLN A 29 -16.83 -4.34 -30.24
CA GLN A 29 -16.07 -5.37 -29.53
C GLN A 29 -16.62 -5.58 -28.09
N LEU A 30 -16.90 -4.51 -27.38
CA LEU A 30 -17.49 -4.57 -26.05
C LEU A 30 -18.88 -5.25 -26.06
N LEU A 31 -19.72 -4.93 -27.05
CA LEU A 31 -21.03 -5.56 -27.18
C LEU A 31 -20.91 -7.05 -27.47
N LEU A 32 -19.98 -7.46 -28.34
CA LEU A 32 -19.72 -8.88 -28.66
C LEU A 32 -19.16 -9.65 -27.45
N ALA A 33 -18.42 -8.97 -26.56
CA ALA A 33 -17.96 -9.52 -25.29
C ALA A 33 -19.07 -9.61 -24.21
N GLY A 34 -20.32 -9.26 -24.54
CA GLY A 34 -21.46 -9.30 -23.59
C GLY A 34 -21.63 -8.02 -22.77
N GLY A 35 -20.95 -6.93 -23.15
CA GLY A 35 -21.03 -5.65 -22.46
C GLY A 35 -22.26 -4.81 -22.84
N THR A 36 -22.35 -3.60 -22.29
CA THR A 36 -23.51 -2.71 -22.48
C THR A 36 -23.65 -2.23 -23.93
N PRO A 37 -24.90 -2.20 -24.50
CA PRO A 37 -25.14 -1.65 -25.84
C PRO A 37 -25.05 -0.12 -25.92
N TYR A 38 -24.95 0.56 -24.77
CA TYR A 38 -24.94 2.02 -24.71
C TYR A 38 -23.90 2.65 -25.62
N TYR A 39 -22.65 2.19 -25.63
CA TYR A 39 -21.57 2.80 -26.39
C TYR A 39 -21.79 2.70 -27.91
N LEU A 40 -22.43 1.61 -28.38
CA LEU A 40 -22.78 1.48 -29.80
C LEU A 40 -23.87 2.49 -30.16
N ALA A 41 -24.91 2.64 -29.34
CA ALA A 41 -25.95 3.64 -29.55
C ALA A 41 -25.39 5.08 -29.50
N ALA A 42 -24.48 5.35 -28.55
CA ALA A 42 -23.81 6.64 -28.43
C ALA A 42 -22.95 6.95 -29.66
N SER A 43 -22.20 5.98 -30.18
CA SER A 43 -21.41 6.08 -31.37
C SER A 43 -22.29 6.41 -32.60
N ALA A 44 -23.39 5.70 -32.77
CA ALA A 44 -24.34 5.95 -33.87
C ALA A 44 -24.97 7.37 -33.80
N LEU A 45 -25.34 7.83 -32.60
CA LEU A 45 -25.86 9.18 -32.40
C LEU A 45 -24.82 10.27 -32.63
N LEU A 46 -23.56 10.04 -32.25
CA LEU A 46 -22.44 10.94 -32.55
C LEU A 46 -22.22 11.07 -34.06
N LEU A 47 -22.20 9.94 -34.79
CA LEU A 47 -22.08 9.93 -36.26
C LEU A 47 -23.23 10.68 -36.89
N ALA A 48 -24.46 10.37 -36.54
CA ALA A 48 -25.65 11.05 -37.06
C ALA A 48 -25.61 12.56 -36.78
N SER A 49 -25.31 12.93 -35.53
CA SER A 49 -25.19 14.34 -35.13
C SER A 49 -24.09 15.06 -35.92
N GLY A 50 -22.90 14.52 -35.97
CA GLY A 50 -21.77 15.15 -36.65
C GLY A 50 -21.99 15.34 -38.15
N ILE A 51 -22.52 14.33 -38.84
CA ILE A 51 -22.85 14.39 -40.30
C ILE A 51 -23.90 15.46 -40.58
N GLU A 52 -24.97 15.50 -39.78
CA GLU A 52 -26.04 16.50 -39.94
C GLU A 52 -25.54 17.92 -39.62
N LEU A 53 -24.66 18.10 -38.64
CA LEU A 53 -24.02 19.39 -38.36
C LEU A 53 -23.12 19.85 -39.49
N MET A 54 -22.35 18.98 -40.13
CA MET A 54 -21.54 19.32 -41.31
C MET A 54 -22.43 19.76 -42.50
N ARG A 55 -23.63 19.17 -42.59
CA ARG A 55 -24.62 19.60 -43.62
C ARG A 55 -25.30 20.95 -43.29
N GLY A 56 -25.09 21.45 -42.06
CA GLY A 56 -25.76 22.66 -41.54
C GLY A 56 -27.20 22.41 -41.09
N GLN A 57 -27.57 21.16 -40.79
CA GLN A 57 -28.92 20.79 -40.37
C GLN A 57 -29.08 20.83 -38.86
N THR A 58 -30.16 21.44 -38.38
CA THR A 58 -30.54 21.50 -36.98
C THR A 58 -30.82 20.14 -36.36
N ARG A 59 -31.16 19.12 -37.19
CA ARG A 59 -31.31 17.71 -36.77
C ARG A 59 -30.06 17.18 -36.06
N GLY A 60 -28.84 17.62 -36.42
CA GLY A 60 -27.61 17.24 -35.76
C GLY A 60 -27.55 17.68 -34.30
N PHE A 61 -28.05 18.89 -34.00
CA PHE A 61 -28.16 19.37 -32.63
C PHE A 61 -29.14 18.52 -31.80
N TYR A 62 -30.33 18.21 -32.37
CA TYR A 62 -31.30 17.37 -31.67
C TYR A 62 -30.84 15.94 -31.45
N ALA A 63 -30.13 15.35 -32.42
CA ALA A 63 -29.50 14.03 -32.23
C ALA A 63 -28.49 14.04 -31.09
N PHE A 64 -27.70 15.11 -30.94
CA PHE A 64 -26.79 15.28 -29.84
C PHE A 64 -27.54 15.47 -28.49
N ALA A 65 -28.66 16.20 -28.50
CA ALA A 65 -29.48 16.36 -27.28
C ALA A 65 -30.06 15.02 -26.82
N VAL A 66 -30.48 14.16 -27.75
CA VAL A 66 -30.93 12.79 -27.47
C VAL A 66 -29.75 11.97 -26.86
N LEU A 67 -28.55 12.06 -27.44
CA LEU A 67 -27.35 11.41 -26.88
C LEU A 67 -27.07 11.87 -25.44
N LEU A 68 -27.10 13.18 -25.18
CA LEU A 68 -26.88 13.71 -23.84
C LEU A 68 -27.90 13.16 -22.85
N LEU A 69 -29.19 13.14 -23.21
CA LEU A 69 -30.24 12.58 -22.36
C LEU A 69 -30.04 11.08 -22.13
N LEU A 70 -29.75 10.32 -23.18
CA LEU A 70 -29.45 8.88 -23.06
C LEU A 70 -28.25 8.64 -22.16
N THR A 71 -27.18 9.45 -22.31
CA THR A 71 -25.97 9.35 -21.46
C THR A 71 -26.30 9.62 -19.99
N LEU A 72 -27.10 10.65 -19.69
CA LEU A 72 -27.51 10.99 -18.34
C LEU A 72 -28.33 9.86 -17.70
N VAL A 73 -29.35 9.38 -18.40
CA VAL A 73 -30.21 8.30 -17.92
C VAL A 73 -29.39 7.03 -17.68
N TRP A 74 -28.55 6.66 -18.65
CA TRP A 74 -27.69 5.48 -18.51
C TRP A 74 -26.70 5.63 -17.34
N ALA A 75 -26.00 6.76 -17.23
CA ALA A 75 -25.01 6.99 -16.17
C ALA A 75 -25.60 6.87 -14.78
N VAL A 76 -26.77 7.48 -14.56
CA VAL A 76 -27.45 7.45 -13.25
C VAL A 76 -28.06 6.07 -12.97
N SER A 77 -28.69 5.42 -13.95
CA SER A 77 -29.31 4.11 -13.77
C SER A 77 -28.29 2.99 -13.54
N GLU A 78 -27.11 3.10 -14.15
CA GLU A 78 -26.08 2.09 -14.04
C GLU A 78 -25.21 2.25 -12.77
N ALA A 79 -24.81 3.49 -12.46
CA ALA A 79 -23.75 3.76 -11.49
C ALA A 79 -24.14 4.70 -10.35
N GLY A 80 -25.43 5.05 -10.21
CA GLY A 80 -25.94 5.95 -9.17
C GLY A 80 -25.52 7.41 -9.41
N THR A 81 -25.49 8.22 -8.34
CA THR A 81 -25.31 9.68 -8.41
C THR A 81 -23.95 10.18 -7.93
N GLY A 82 -22.99 9.29 -7.71
CA GLY A 82 -21.66 9.66 -7.20
C GLY A 82 -20.86 10.51 -8.18
N PHE A 83 -20.03 11.42 -7.66
CA PHE A 83 -19.19 12.32 -8.46
C PHE A 83 -18.33 11.56 -9.51
N TRP A 84 -17.55 10.58 -9.06
CA TRP A 84 -16.65 9.83 -9.94
C TRP A 84 -17.39 8.96 -10.94
N THR A 85 -18.52 8.37 -10.53
CA THR A 85 -19.27 7.45 -11.40
C THR A 85 -20.03 8.18 -12.50
N VAL A 86 -20.75 9.24 -12.15
CA VAL A 86 -21.52 10.04 -13.13
C VAL A 86 -20.59 10.98 -13.90
N GLY A 87 -19.68 11.66 -13.18
CA GLY A 87 -18.78 12.63 -13.77
C GLY A 87 -17.97 12.05 -14.92
N SER A 88 -17.34 10.88 -14.71
CA SER A 88 -16.52 10.23 -15.76
C SER A 88 -17.32 9.83 -17.01
N ARG A 89 -18.61 9.55 -16.87
CA ARG A 89 -19.49 9.16 -17.98
C ARG A 89 -20.01 10.35 -18.77
N ILE A 90 -20.12 11.52 -18.14
CA ILE A 90 -20.85 12.67 -18.70
C ILE A 90 -19.94 13.80 -19.17
N TRP A 91 -18.78 14.01 -18.56
CA TRP A 91 -18.01 15.24 -18.74
C TRP A 91 -17.66 15.54 -20.20
N LEU A 92 -17.26 14.54 -21.01
CA LEU A 92 -16.89 14.73 -22.41
C LEU A 92 -18.10 15.12 -23.27
N ILE A 93 -19.21 14.39 -23.12
CA ILE A 93 -20.47 14.66 -23.82
C ILE A 93 -21.05 16.00 -23.34
N GLY A 94 -20.94 16.30 -22.05
CA GLY A 94 -21.35 17.59 -21.47
C GLY A 94 -20.55 18.77 -22.02
N LEU A 95 -19.23 18.66 -22.15
CA LEU A 95 -18.41 19.71 -22.75
C LEU A 95 -18.77 19.94 -24.23
N LEU A 96 -19.01 18.87 -24.98
CA LEU A 96 -19.46 18.99 -26.38
C LEU A 96 -20.87 19.62 -26.46
N ALA A 97 -21.76 19.28 -25.52
CA ALA A 97 -23.07 19.92 -25.43
C ALA A 97 -22.97 21.43 -25.16
N LEU A 98 -22.12 21.83 -24.20
CA LEU A 98 -21.82 23.23 -23.91
C LEU A 98 -21.25 23.96 -25.13
N TRP A 99 -20.32 23.30 -25.83
CA TRP A 99 -19.74 23.82 -27.08
C TRP A 99 -20.83 24.05 -28.16
N LEU A 100 -21.74 23.09 -28.36
CA LEU A 100 -22.85 23.22 -29.32
C LEU A 100 -23.83 24.33 -28.91
N CYS A 101 -23.95 24.63 -27.62
CA CYS A 101 -24.77 25.73 -27.10
C CYS A 101 -24.11 27.11 -27.23
N THR A 102 -22.88 27.24 -27.73
CA THR A 102 -22.25 28.55 -27.91
C THR A 102 -22.96 29.40 -28.96
N PRO A 103 -22.97 30.76 -28.83
CA PRO A 103 -23.60 31.65 -29.78
C PRO A 103 -23.06 31.44 -31.23
N MET A 104 -21.78 31.06 -31.34
CA MET A 104 -21.13 30.82 -32.61
C MET A 104 -21.77 29.67 -33.39
N ILE A 105 -22.04 28.54 -32.76
CA ILE A 105 -22.64 27.35 -33.39
C ILE A 105 -24.15 27.58 -33.61
N ARG A 106 -24.83 28.11 -32.61
CA ARG A 106 -26.29 28.36 -32.71
C ARG A 106 -26.65 29.32 -33.83
N ARG A 107 -25.91 30.43 -33.98
CA ARG A 107 -26.15 31.38 -35.11
C ARG A 107 -25.91 30.72 -36.47
N LYS A 108 -24.95 29.80 -36.59
CA LYS A 108 -24.71 29.04 -37.81
C LYS A 108 -25.85 28.08 -38.19
N LEU A 109 -26.59 27.55 -37.18
CA LEU A 109 -27.66 26.57 -37.38
C LEU A 109 -29.04 27.21 -37.56
N TRP A 110 -29.37 28.29 -36.85
CA TRP A 110 -30.71 28.89 -36.83
C TRP A 110 -30.76 30.32 -37.37
N GLY A 111 -29.63 31.01 -37.53
CA GLY A 111 -29.65 32.43 -37.88
C GLY A 111 -30.43 33.24 -36.83
N ASP A 112 -31.35 34.07 -37.28
CA ASP A 112 -32.23 34.88 -36.42
C ASP A 112 -33.50 34.13 -35.97
N GLY A 113 -33.79 32.94 -36.52
CA GLY A 113 -34.97 32.12 -36.22
C GLY A 113 -34.78 31.12 -35.07
N MET A 114 -34.05 31.47 -34.00
CA MET A 114 -33.71 30.59 -32.91
C MET A 114 -34.92 30.21 -32.03
N PRO A 115 -35.11 28.91 -31.73
CA PRO A 115 -36.20 28.48 -30.85
C PRO A 115 -36.06 29.08 -29.42
N PRO A 116 -37.20 29.41 -28.75
CA PRO A 116 -37.19 29.98 -27.41
C PRO A 116 -36.44 29.11 -26.36
N LEU A 117 -36.52 27.78 -26.50
CA LEU A 117 -35.79 26.81 -25.65
C LEU A 117 -34.26 26.91 -25.77
N LEU A 118 -33.76 27.50 -26.84
CA LEU A 118 -32.34 27.76 -27.08
C LEU A 118 -31.98 29.22 -26.85
N SER A 119 -32.86 29.99 -26.20
CA SER A 119 -32.58 31.38 -25.87
C SER A 119 -31.34 31.49 -24.98
N MET A 120 -30.68 32.63 -24.99
CA MET A 120 -29.48 32.85 -24.15
C MET A 120 -29.82 32.65 -22.65
N ARG A 121 -31.00 33.06 -22.21
CA ARG A 121 -31.48 32.88 -20.84
C ARG A 121 -31.63 31.40 -20.48
N THR A 122 -32.23 30.59 -21.36
CA THR A 122 -32.40 29.14 -21.12
C THR A 122 -31.05 28.46 -21.00
N VAL A 123 -30.10 28.75 -21.90
CA VAL A 123 -28.75 28.21 -21.88
C VAL A 123 -28.02 28.64 -20.60
N GLN A 124 -28.15 29.89 -20.19
CA GLN A 124 -27.56 30.38 -18.93
C GLN A 124 -28.14 29.64 -17.72
N VAL A 125 -29.47 29.49 -17.65
CA VAL A 125 -30.12 28.75 -16.55
C VAL A 125 -29.65 27.30 -16.53
N CYS A 126 -29.62 26.60 -17.66
CA CYS A 126 -29.14 25.22 -17.72
C CYS A 126 -27.66 25.10 -17.33
N THR A 127 -26.81 26.04 -17.75
CA THR A 127 -25.38 26.06 -17.37
C THR A 127 -25.22 26.29 -15.87
N VAL A 128 -25.92 27.26 -15.30
CA VAL A 128 -25.88 27.54 -13.85
C VAL A 128 -26.38 26.32 -13.07
N THR A 129 -27.46 25.69 -13.49
CA THR A 129 -27.99 24.48 -12.85
C THR A 129 -26.96 23.34 -12.92
N ALA A 130 -26.35 23.08 -14.08
CA ALA A 130 -25.33 22.06 -14.24
C ALA A 130 -24.10 22.34 -13.35
N MET A 131 -23.65 23.59 -13.27
CA MET A 131 -22.56 23.99 -12.37
C MET A 131 -22.92 23.81 -10.90
N THR A 132 -24.15 24.13 -10.51
CA THR A 132 -24.63 23.93 -9.12
C THR A 132 -24.66 22.45 -8.75
N VAL A 133 -25.16 21.60 -9.66
CA VAL A 133 -25.15 20.14 -9.48
C VAL A 133 -23.71 19.62 -9.38
N LEU A 134 -22.81 20.04 -10.25
CA LEU A 134 -21.40 19.66 -10.21
C LEU A 134 -20.75 20.10 -8.89
N LEU A 135 -20.99 21.33 -8.45
CA LEU A 135 -20.48 21.84 -7.20
C LEU A 135 -21.01 21.03 -6.00
N SER A 136 -22.29 20.68 -6.00
CA SER A 136 -22.88 19.85 -4.95
C SER A 136 -22.24 18.45 -4.91
N MET A 137 -21.96 17.85 -6.08
CA MET A 137 -21.25 16.57 -6.17
C MET A 137 -19.79 16.67 -5.71
N VAL A 138 -19.11 17.77 -5.99
CA VAL A 138 -17.75 18.03 -5.49
C VAL A 138 -17.75 18.21 -3.97
N ILE A 139 -18.76 18.87 -3.42
CA ILE A 139 -18.92 19.01 -1.98
C ILE A 139 -19.18 17.64 -1.36
N ASP A 140 -20.05 16.84 -1.94
CA ASP A 140 -20.41 15.52 -1.45
C ASP A 140 -19.21 14.54 -1.47
N VAL A 141 -18.43 14.53 -2.54
CA VAL A 141 -17.22 13.66 -2.62
C VAL A 141 -16.18 14.01 -1.55
N ASN A 142 -16.15 15.27 -1.10
CA ASN A 142 -15.25 15.72 -0.04
C ASN A 142 -15.89 15.62 1.37
N ARG A 143 -17.16 15.27 1.45
CA ARG A 143 -17.86 15.13 2.72
C ARG A 143 -17.44 13.84 3.43
N ASN A 144 -17.00 13.98 4.67
CA ASN A 144 -16.69 12.84 5.52
C ASN A 144 -17.92 12.53 6.41
N THR A 145 -18.36 11.28 6.36
CA THR A 145 -19.40 10.80 7.29
C THR A 145 -18.71 10.33 8.55
N VAL A 146 -18.99 10.99 9.67
CA VAL A 146 -18.40 10.69 10.97
C VAL A 146 -19.46 10.10 11.88
N LYS A 147 -19.18 8.95 12.48
CA LYS A 147 -19.99 8.38 13.56
C LYS A 147 -19.49 8.91 14.90
N ALA A 148 -20.39 9.12 15.84
CA ALA A 148 -20.01 9.51 17.18
C ALA A 148 -19.22 8.37 17.86
N ILE A 149 -18.11 8.72 18.49
CA ILE A 149 -17.35 7.81 19.36
C ILE A 149 -18.09 7.79 20.71
N PRO A 150 -18.47 6.62 21.23
CA PRO A 150 -19.09 6.54 22.55
C PRO A 150 -18.16 7.12 23.64
N GLU A 151 -18.73 7.90 24.55
CA GLU A 151 -18.00 8.35 25.73
C GLU A 151 -17.65 7.14 26.60
N ARG A 152 -16.38 7.02 26.94
CA ARG A 152 -15.85 5.97 27.82
C ARG A 152 -14.60 6.45 28.54
N PRO A 153 -14.27 5.85 29.68
CA PRO A 153 -13.00 6.12 30.36
C PRO A 153 -11.82 5.78 29.43
N GLU A 154 -10.85 6.67 29.35
CA GLU A 154 -9.58 6.38 28.69
C GLU A 154 -8.77 5.39 29.55
N LEU A 155 -8.10 4.45 28.91
CA LEU A 155 -7.20 3.54 29.61
C LEU A 155 -5.97 4.30 30.12
N THR A 156 -5.58 4.04 31.36
CA THR A 156 -4.33 4.56 31.91
C THR A 156 -3.18 3.71 31.40
N LEU A 157 -2.26 4.35 30.68
CA LEU A 157 -1.07 3.70 30.14
C LEU A 157 0.17 4.18 30.86
N ASN A 158 1.02 3.24 31.27
CA ASN A 158 2.36 3.52 31.75
C ASN A 158 3.33 3.24 30.60
N ARG A 159 3.61 4.26 29.78
CA ARG A 159 4.47 4.15 28.60
C ARG A 159 5.57 5.19 28.67
N ASP A 160 6.76 4.79 28.25
CA ASP A 160 7.86 5.71 28.06
C ASP A 160 7.56 6.69 26.91
N SER A 161 8.16 7.88 26.97
CA SER A 161 8.03 8.90 25.93
C SER A 161 8.90 8.63 24.71
N ASP A 162 9.86 7.71 24.82
CA ASP A 162 10.80 7.36 23.78
C ASP A 162 10.15 6.53 22.67
N TRP A 163 10.52 6.84 21.42
CA TRP A 163 10.16 6.03 20.27
C TRP A 163 11.22 4.94 20.07
N SER A 164 11.19 3.91 20.92
CA SER A 164 12.30 2.96 21.10
C SER A 164 12.40 1.84 20.07
N ALA A 165 11.39 1.69 19.21
CA ALA A 165 11.37 0.69 18.12
C ALA A 165 10.64 1.24 16.90
N TYR A 166 10.71 0.57 15.76
CA TYR A 166 10.07 0.96 14.52
C TYR A 166 8.59 1.38 14.69
N GLY A 167 7.81 0.62 15.40
CA GLY A 167 6.40 0.87 15.68
C GLY A 167 6.13 1.60 17.00
N ALA A 168 6.95 2.55 17.40
CA ALA A 168 7.02 3.24 18.68
C ALA A 168 7.60 2.36 19.81
N SER A 169 7.13 1.12 19.91
CA SER A 169 7.61 0.11 20.85
C SER A 169 7.63 -1.27 20.17
N LYS A 170 8.09 -2.30 20.88
CA LYS A 170 8.04 -3.69 20.42
C LYS A 170 6.61 -4.18 20.13
N ALA A 171 5.61 -3.55 20.71
CA ALA A 171 4.20 -3.87 20.51
C ALA A 171 3.67 -3.38 19.14
N GLY A 172 4.35 -2.45 18.49
CA GLY A 172 4.00 -1.99 17.14
C GLY A 172 2.77 -1.10 17.07
N THR A 173 2.39 -0.43 18.16
CA THR A 173 1.15 0.38 18.23
C THR A 173 1.22 1.69 17.48
N ARG A 174 2.41 2.17 17.15
CA ARG A 174 2.63 3.49 16.51
C ARG A 174 1.91 4.63 17.26
N TYR A 175 1.89 4.54 18.57
CA TYR A 175 1.29 5.50 19.49
C TYR A 175 2.35 6.35 20.18
N ALA A 176 2.21 7.67 20.08
CA ALA A 176 3.03 8.63 20.81
C ALA A 176 2.30 9.13 22.06
N PRO A 177 2.79 8.87 23.27
CA PRO A 177 2.05 9.17 24.51
C PRO A 177 2.06 10.66 24.90
N SER A 178 2.81 11.51 24.19
CA SER A 178 2.84 12.96 24.43
C SER A 178 1.63 13.67 23.78
N ASP A 179 1.07 14.64 24.49
CA ASP A 179 -0.04 15.51 24.07
C ASP A 179 0.36 16.98 23.96
N GLN A 180 1.66 17.31 24.03
CA GLN A 180 2.14 18.69 23.88
C GLN A 180 1.67 19.28 22.54
N ILE A 181 1.77 18.48 21.47
CA ILE A 181 1.18 18.78 20.16
C ILE A 181 -0.20 18.14 20.10
N ASN A 182 -1.25 18.95 19.98
CA ASN A 182 -2.63 18.49 20.04
C ASN A 182 -3.53 19.27 19.06
N THR A 183 -4.80 18.89 18.98
CA THR A 183 -5.78 19.49 18.05
C THR A 183 -5.92 21.00 18.16
N ARG A 184 -5.61 21.60 19.32
CA ARG A 184 -5.76 23.05 19.57
C ARG A 184 -4.56 23.87 19.12
N ASN A 185 -3.36 23.27 19.06
CA ASN A 185 -2.12 24.00 18.82
C ASN A 185 -1.33 23.52 17.59
N VAL A 186 -1.71 22.41 16.99
CA VAL A 186 -0.98 21.81 15.85
C VAL A 186 -0.82 22.76 14.65
N HIS A 187 -1.71 23.74 14.50
CA HIS A 187 -1.59 24.77 13.46
C HIS A 187 -0.35 25.68 13.62
N LYS A 188 0.31 25.65 14.80
CA LYS A 188 1.53 26.39 15.09
C LYS A 188 2.81 25.59 14.82
N LEU A 189 2.70 24.37 14.30
CA LEU A 189 3.87 23.56 13.95
C LEU A 189 4.70 24.24 12.86
N THR A 190 6.00 24.33 13.10
CA THR A 190 6.99 24.83 12.15
C THR A 190 8.16 23.86 12.05
N LYS A 191 8.90 23.94 10.95
CA LYS A 191 10.13 23.17 10.78
C LYS A 191 11.16 23.63 11.82
N ALA A 192 11.61 22.68 12.66
CA ALA A 192 12.62 22.92 13.69
C ALA A 192 14.03 22.76 13.10
N TRP A 193 14.26 21.66 12.39
CA TRP A 193 15.52 21.38 11.74
C TRP A 193 15.33 20.45 10.52
N GLU A 194 16.34 20.38 9.69
CA GLU A 194 16.40 19.52 8.50
C GLU A 194 17.83 19.01 8.33
N PHE A 195 17.97 17.73 8.03
CA PHE A 195 19.26 17.08 7.78
C PHE A 195 19.24 16.40 6.41
N ASP A 196 20.26 16.64 5.58
CA ASP A 196 20.47 15.96 4.31
C ASP A 196 21.37 14.74 4.53
N THR A 197 20.87 13.55 4.23
CA THR A 197 21.62 12.31 4.42
C THR A 197 22.74 12.12 3.40
N SER A 198 22.78 12.92 2.34
CA SER A 198 23.68 12.81 1.18
C SER A 198 23.58 11.42 0.49
N ARG A 199 22.47 10.72 0.66
CA ARG A 199 22.20 9.41 0.06
C ARG A 199 20.91 9.45 -0.76
N ILE A 200 20.98 8.88 -1.96
CA ILE A 200 19.83 8.74 -2.84
C ILE A 200 19.08 7.43 -2.52
N GLY A 201 17.86 7.32 -2.98
CA GLY A 201 17.02 6.13 -2.84
C GLY A 201 15.73 6.41 -2.07
N ARG A 202 14.86 5.40 -2.00
CA ARG A 202 13.63 5.49 -1.22
C ARG A 202 13.95 5.27 0.25
N PHE A 203 13.47 6.17 1.10
CA PHE A 203 13.55 6.01 2.54
C PHE A 203 12.29 5.30 3.02
N SER A 204 12.47 4.08 3.54
CA SER A 204 11.40 3.29 4.16
C SER A 204 11.60 3.15 5.68
N ALA A 205 12.69 3.71 6.20
CA ALA A 205 13.04 3.62 7.60
C ALA A 205 12.16 4.54 8.45
N THR A 206 11.65 4.01 9.56
CA THR A 206 11.21 4.85 10.68
C THR A 206 12.35 4.93 11.69
N PRO A 207 12.86 6.12 12.02
CA PRO A 207 13.91 6.27 13.04
C PRO A 207 13.45 5.81 14.41
N ILE A 208 14.41 5.52 15.29
CA ILE A 208 14.16 5.38 16.72
C ILE A 208 14.80 6.54 17.47
N GLN A 209 14.22 6.87 18.63
CA GLN A 209 14.79 7.87 19.53
C GLN A 209 15.11 7.20 20.88
N ILE A 210 16.35 7.37 21.31
CA ILE A 210 16.84 6.89 22.62
C ILE A 210 17.54 8.05 23.31
N GLY A 211 16.96 8.53 24.38
CA GLY A 211 17.46 9.69 25.10
C GLY A 211 17.46 10.96 24.21
N ASP A 212 18.61 11.51 23.93
CA ASP A 212 18.82 12.70 23.09
C ASP A 212 19.36 12.37 21.68
N GLY A 213 19.37 11.10 21.30
CA GLY A 213 19.81 10.61 19.99
C GLY A 213 18.66 10.09 19.11
N ILE A 214 18.72 10.41 17.82
CA ILE A 214 17.88 9.85 16.76
C ILE A 214 18.74 8.89 15.94
N TYR A 215 18.31 7.65 15.79
CA TYR A 215 19.04 6.61 15.06
C TYR A 215 18.20 6.10 13.88
N LEU A 216 18.81 5.98 12.72
CA LEU A 216 18.15 5.56 11.48
C LEU A 216 19.12 4.88 10.53
N CYS A 217 18.59 4.27 9.48
CA CYS A 217 19.36 3.81 8.34
C CYS A 217 18.86 4.44 7.02
N THR A 218 19.76 4.56 6.05
CA THR A 218 19.43 4.95 4.66
C THR A 218 19.03 3.71 3.84
N ALA A 219 18.63 3.93 2.59
CA ALA A 219 18.31 2.84 1.66
C ALA A 219 19.48 1.84 1.47
N GLN A 220 20.73 2.31 1.58
CA GLN A 220 21.94 1.50 1.46
C GLN A 220 22.43 0.94 2.78
N ASN A 221 21.61 0.90 3.81
CA ASN A 221 21.97 0.47 5.17
C ASN A 221 23.03 1.35 5.87
N VAL A 222 23.35 2.57 5.38
CA VAL A 222 24.20 3.49 6.13
C VAL A 222 23.46 3.89 7.40
N MET A 223 24.04 3.58 8.55
CA MET A 223 23.49 3.96 9.85
C MET A 223 23.92 5.38 10.23
N LEU A 224 23.01 6.13 10.83
CA LEU A 224 23.20 7.51 11.24
C LEU A 224 22.71 7.72 12.66
N ALA A 225 23.45 8.51 13.43
CA ALA A 225 22.95 9.11 14.67
C ALA A 225 22.91 10.62 14.54
N LEU A 226 21.78 11.22 14.89
CA LEU A 226 21.55 12.64 14.87
C LEU A 226 21.22 13.13 16.29
N ASP A 227 21.55 14.39 16.57
CA ASP A 227 21.07 15.05 17.78
C ASP A 227 19.56 15.32 17.68
N ALA A 228 18.81 14.95 18.72
CA ALA A 228 17.35 15.02 18.71
C ALA A 228 16.81 16.48 18.67
N ASP A 229 17.55 17.46 19.16
CA ASP A 229 17.12 18.85 19.21
C ASP A 229 17.58 19.67 18.00
N THR A 230 18.74 19.36 17.43
CA THR A 230 19.38 20.17 16.37
C THR A 230 19.40 19.48 15.01
N GLY A 231 19.29 18.15 14.97
CA GLY A 231 19.46 17.35 13.76
C GLY A 231 20.91 17.23 13.29
N GLU A 232 21.89 17.71 14.08
CA GLU A 232 23.31 17.58 13.76
C GLU A 232 23.74 16.12 13.79
N GLU A 233 24.56 15.70 12.80
CA GLU A 233 25.11 14.36 12.74
C GLU A 233 26.13 14.15 13.87
N ARG A 234 25.90 13.11 14.69
CA ARG A 234 26.83 12.70 15.75
C ARG A 234 27.83 11.69 15.23
N TRP A 235 27.36 10.73 14.46
CA TRP A 235 28.20 9.74 13.78
C TRP A 235 27.48 9.13 12.58
N ARG A 236 28.28 8.53 11.71
CA ARG A 236 27.86 7.79 10.52
C ARG A 236 28.67 6.50 10.43
N PHE A 237 27.99 5.39 10.14
CA PHE A 237 28.60 4.12 9.81
C PHE A 237 28.12 3.65 8.46
N ASP A 238 29.03 3.47 7.50
CA ASP A 238 28.74 2.91 6.18
C ASP A 238 29.16 1.44 6.15
N PRO A 239 28.21 0.48 6.02
CA PRO A 239 28.53 -0.94 5.99
C PRO A 239 29.14 -1.39 4.65
N GLU A 240 29.36 -0.49 3.69
CA GLU A 240 29.78 -0.81 2.33
C GLU A 240 28.94 -1.94 1.73
N ASN A 241 27.62 -1.76 1.78
CA ASN A 241 26.66 -2.77 1.39
C ASN A 241 26.84 -3.17 -0.09
N GLN A 242 27.04 -4.45 -0.34
CA GLN A 242 27.31 -4.99 -1.67
C GLN A 242 26.06 -5.15 -2.53
N THR A 243 24.88 -5.07 -1.92
CA THR A 243 23.61 -5.23 -2.64
C THR A 243 23.02 -3.87 -2.95
N PRO A 244 22.79 -3.53 -4.23
CA PRO A 244 22.09 -2.30 -4.56
C PRO A 244 20.63 -2.36 -4.05
N PRO A 245 20.05 -1.25 -3.60
CA PRO A 245 18.65 -1.20 -3.19
C PRO A 245 17.74 -1.47 -4.39
N PHE A 246 16.75 -2.35 -4.20
CA PHE A 246 15.76 -2.71 -5.22
C PHE A 246 14.53 -1.78 -5.18
N GLY A 247 14.72 -0.50 -5.39
CA GLY A 247 13.60 0.44 -5.40
C GLY A 247 12.77 0.38 -4.10
N ILE A 248 11.52 -0.08 -4.15
CA ILE A 248 10.62 -0.10 -2.99
C ILE A 248 10.96 -1.24 -2.02
N ILE A 249 11.42 -2.38 -2.51
CA ILE A 249 11.52 -3.60 -1.70
C ILE A 249 12.87 -3.76 -1.00
N GLY A 250 13.97 -3.40 -1.63
CA GLY A 250 15.34 -3.64 -1.16
C GLY A 250 15.94 -2.49 -0.34
N ASN A 251 15.21 -1.89 0.60
CA ASN A 251 15.68 -0.76 1.39
C ASN A 251 15.66 -1.07 2.89
N CYS A 252 16.62 -0.54 3.63
CA CYS A 252 16.58 -0.59 5.09
C CYS A 252 15.32 0.10 5.63
N ARG A 253 14.62 -0.55 6.56
CA ARG A 253 13.41 -0.02 7.21
C ARG A 253 13.65 0.53 8.60
N GLY A 254 14.80 0.21 9.23
CA GLY A 254 15.08 0.74 10.56
C GLY A 254 16.28 0.08 11.24
N VAL A 255 16.49 0.49 12.46
CA VAL A 255 17.53 -0.02 13.37
C VAL A 255 16.90 -0.42 14.70
N THR A 256 17.62 -1.21 15.50
CA THR A 256 17.17 -1.67 16.81
C THR A 256 18.17 -1.24 17.87
N HIS A 257 17.69 -0.68 18.97
CA HIS A 257 18.50 -0.40 20.14
C HIS A 257 18.54 -1.62 21.06
N VAL A 258 19.74 -1.92 21.55
CA VAL A 258 20.01 -2.95 22.53
C VAL A 258 20.83 -2.36 23.68
N ALA A 259 20.32 -2.48 24.91
CA ALA A 259 21.09 -2.24 26.11
C ALA A 259 21.44 -3.59 26.74
N LEU A 260 22.73 -3.89 26.93
CA LEU A 260 23.18 -5.11 27.54
C LEU A 260 23.01 -5.03 29.06
N PRO A 261 22.22 -5.91 29.71
CA PRO A 261 21.84 -5.76 31.10
C PRO A 261 23.02 -5.82 32.09
N ASP A 262 24.05 -6.59 31.73
CA ASP A 262 25.21 -6.82 32.60
C ASP A 262 26.39 -5.88 32.29
N ALA A 263 26.27 -4.98 31.33
CA ALA A 263 27.30 -4.04 31.00
C ALA A 263 27.18 -2.75 31.83
N ALA A 264 28.30 -2.20 32.28
CA ALA A 264 28.28 -0.94 32.96
C ALA A 264 27.87 0.18 32.00
N ARG A 265 26.91 1.02 32.35
CA ARG A 265 26.46 2.13 31.53
C ARG A 265 27.61 3.04 31.12
N GLY A 266 27.65 3.43 29.87
CA GLY A 266 28.68 4.30 29.30
C GLY A 266 30.00 3.60 28.95
N THR A 267 30.07 2.27 29.11
CA THR A 267 31.20 1.51 28.55
C THR A 267 30.95 1.21 27.07
N PHE A 268 32.03 1.16 26.30
CA PHE A 268 31.97 0.89 24.85
C PHE A 268 31.16 -0.37 24.55
N CYS A 269 30.19 -0.26 23.64
CA CYS A 269 29.27 -1.31 23.26
C CYS A 269 28.35 -1.86 24.39
N ALA A 270 28.21 -1.19 25.51
CA ALA A 270 27.17 -1.50 26.50
C ALA A 270 25.76 -1.25 25.94
N GLU A 271 25.62 -0.22 25.11
CA GLU A 271 24.44 0.07 24.33
C GLU A 271 24.80 0.05 22.83
N ARG A 272 23.97 -0.61 22.04
CA ARG A 272 24.23 -0.89 20.63
C ARG A 272 23.08 -0.46 19.74
N ILE A 273 23.41 -0.06 18.51
CA ILE A 273 22.47 0.07 17.41
C ILE A 273 22.73 -1.08 16.44
N VAL A 274 21.70 -1.89 16.21
CA VAL A 274 21.77 -3.09 15.37
C VAL A 274 20.90 -2.92 14.15
N THR A 275 21.41 -3.31 12.99
CA THR A 275 20.64 -3.40 11.74
C THR A 275 20.90 -4.71 11.02
N ALA A 276 19.95 -5.15 10.21
CA ALA A 276 20.17 -6.20 9.23
C ALA A 276 20.22 -5.60 7.82
N THR A 277 21.03 -6.15 6.93
CA THR A 277 21.37 -5.53 5.65
C THR A 277 20.81 -6.29 4.46
N THR A 278 20.72 -5.61 3.32
CA THR A 278 20.24 -6.21 2.07
C THR A 278 21.26 -7.16 1.42
N ASP A 279 22.48 -7.26 1.95
CA ASP A 279 23.45 -8.30 1.63
C ASP A 279 23.55 -9.41 2.69
N ALA A 280 22.46 -9.57 3.48
CA ALA A 280 22.27 -10.64 4.45
C ALA A 280 23.34 -10.69 5.57
N ARG A 281 23.74 -9.54 6.10
CA ARG A 281 24.54 -9.42 7.34
C ARG A 281 23.65 -8.83 8.45
N MET A 282 24.02 -9.07 9.71
CA MET A 282 23.55 -8.30 10.85
C MET A 282 24.74 -7.62 11.49
N ILE A 283 24.62 -6.33 11.78
CA ILE A 283 25.72 -5.45 12.20
C ILE A 283 25.32 -4.74 13.50
N ALA A 284 26.23 -4.73 14.46
CA ALA A 284 26.08 -4.03 15.73
C ALA A 284 27.19 -2.98 15.88
N VAL A 285 26.78 -1.73 16.12
CA VAL A 285 27.68 -0.61 16.40
C VAL A 285 27.36 -0.01 17.78
N ASP A 286 28.37 0.56 18.40
CA ASP A 286 28.23 1.30 19.64
C ASP A 286 27.30 2.51 19.47
N LYS A 287 26.34 2.67 20.34
CA LYS A 287 25.28 3.71 20.26
C LYS A 287 25.85 5.13 20.22
N ASP A 288 26.93 5.38 20.96
CA ASP A 288 27.46 6.73 21.14
C ASP A 288 28.52 7.11 20.12
N THR A 289 29.26 6.14 19.58
CA THR A 289 30.39 6.38 18.66
C THR A 289 30.17 5.89 17.22
N GLY A 290 29.21 5.00 16.98
CA GLY A 290 28.99 4.36 15.69
C GLY A 290 30.08 3.34 15.28
N GLN A 291 31.02 3.03 16.18
CA GLN A 291 32.07 2.05 15.87
C GLN A 291 31.53 0.62 16.04
N PRO A 292 31.97 -0.34 15.20
CA PRO A 292 31.58 -1.74 15.32
C PRO A 292 31.89 -2.31 16.69
N CYS A 293 30.98 -3.14 17.22
CA CYS A 293 31.14 -3.81 18.49
C CYS A 293 31.95 -5.12 18.32
N PRO A 294 33.20 -5.18 18.77
CA PRO A 294 34.11 -6.29 18.42
C PRO A 294 33.73 -7.63 19.01
N ASP A 295 32.89 -7.64 20.04
CA ASP A 295 32.36 -8.84 20.68
C ASP A 295 31.12 -9.40 19.97
N PHE A 296 30.60 -8.73 18.92
CA PHE A 296 29.49 -9.20 18.11
C PHE A 296 30.02 -9.84 16.81
N GLY A 297 30.03 -11.18 16.75
CA GLY A 297 30.50 -11.95 15.61
C GLY A 297 31.97 -11.67 15.28
N GLN A 298 32.22 -11.32 14.01
CA GLN A 298 33.52 -10.90 13.52
C GLN A 298 33.49 -9.40 13.21
N GLU A 299 34.28 -8.62 13.91
CA GLU A 299 34.39 -7.17 13.71
C GLU A 299 33.04 -6.45 13.74
N GLY A 300 32.14 -6.85 14.62
CA GLY A 300 30.82 -6.23 14.80
C GLY A 300 29.74 -6.74 13.85
N GLN A 301 29.95 -7.86 13.16
CA GLN A 301 28.98 -8.38 12.22
C GLN A 301 28.92 -9.91 12.17
N ILE A 302 27.75 -10.42 11.74
CA ILE A 302 27.52 -11.83 11.43
C ILE A 302 26.90 -12.00 10.07
N SER A 303 27.13 -13.16 9.43
CA SER A 303 26.44 -13.55 8.19
C SER A 303 25.12 -14.22 8.51
N LEU A 304 24.06 -13.78 7.86
CA LEU A 304 22.73 -14.41 7.91
C LEU A 304 22.56 -15.51 6.85
N LEU A 305 23.64 -15.92 6.16
CA LEU A 305 23.60 -17.00 5.17
C LEU A 305 24.00 -18.37 5.75
N ALA A 306 24.37 -18.44 7.04
CA ALA A 306 24.70 -19.70 7.70
C ALA A 306 23.50 -20.67 7.66
N GLY A 307 23.71 -21.89 7.18
CA GLY A 307 22.66 -22.92 7.03
C GLY A 307 21.71 -22.73 5.84
N MET A 308 21.86 -21.66 5.03
CA MET A 308 20.99 -21.38 3.88
C MET A 308 21.35 -22.16 2.61
N GLY A 309 22.53 -22.82 2.58
CA GLY A 309 23.07 -23.45 1.38
C GLY A 309 23.52 -22.45 0.33
N GLU A 310 23.40 -22.82 -0.93
CA GLU A 310 23.70 -21.91 -2.04
C GLU A 310 22.56 -20.88 -2.19
N VAL A 311 22.92 -19.61 -2.09
CA VAL A 311 22.02 -18.48 -2.29
C VAL A 311 22.50 -17.68 -3.48
N LYS A 312 21.68 -17.64 -4.54
CA LYS A 312 21.95 -16.80 -5.71
C LYS A 312 21.99 -15.33 -5.31
N PRO A 313 22.78 -14.49 -5.98
CA PRO A 313 22.74 -13.05 -5.72
C PRO A 313 21.31 -12.50 -5.73
N TYR A 314 20.96 -11.73 -4.71
CA TYR A 314 19.67 -11.09 -4.52
C TYR A 314 18.46 -12.01 -4.23
N TYR A 315 18.68 -13.31 -4.02
CA TYR A 315 17.58 -14.24 -3.70
C TYR A 315 17.22 -14.27 -2.21
N TYR A 316 18.10 -13.76 -1.34
CA TYR A 316 17.83 -13.57 0.09
C TYR A 316 18.46 -12.27 0.58
N PHE A 317 17.69 -11.46 1.29
CA PHE A 317 18.11 -10.19 1.87
C PHE A 317 17.23 -9.80 3.05
N VAL A 318 17.68 -8.85 3.88
CA VAL A 318 16.90 -8.38 5.03
C VAL A 318 16.67 -6.89 4.93
N THR A 319 15.42 -6.48 5.15
CA THR A 319 15.02 -5.07 5.12
C THR A 319 14.50 -4.58 6.46
N SER A 320 13.88 -5.47 7.23
CA SER A 320 13.29 -5.13 8.54
C SER A 320 14.35 -5.19 9.64
N PRO A 321 14.33 -4.24 10.59
CA PRO A 321 15.24 -4.33 11.74
C PRO A 321 14.95 -5.58 12.59
N PRO A 322 15.97 -6.19 13.22
CA PRO A 322 15.74 -7.26 14.20
C PRO A 322 14.83 -6.80 15.33
N THR A 323 14.01 -7.68 15.86
CA THR A 323 13.19 -7.38 17.03
C THR A 323 13.84 -7.93 18.30
N LEU A 324 14.10 -7.07 19.28
CA LEU A 324 14.60 -7.49 20.59
C LEU A 324 13.42 -8.05 21.42
N ALA A 325 13.39 -9.37 21.62
CA ALA A 325 12.35 -10.09 22.33
C ALA A 325 12.96 -10.95 23.42
N SER A 326 12.58 -10.75 24.68
CA SER A 326 13.04 -11.54 25.84
C SER A 326 14.57 -11.76 25.89
N GLY A 327 15.34 -10.78 25.48
CA GLY A 327 16.80 -10.79 25.49
C GLY A 327 17.49 -11.38 24.27
N VAL A 328 16.76 -11.73 23.20
CA VAL A 328 17.34 -12.19 21.93
C VAL A 328 16.93 -11.27 20.77
N LEU A 329 17.76 -11.21 19.72
CA LEU A 329 17.51 -10.49 18.49
C LEU A 329 16.86 -11.43 17.46
N VAL A 330 15.56 -11.28 17.23
CA VAL A 330 14.81 -12.09 16.26
C VAL A 330 14.83 -11.42 14.88
N VAL A 331 15.21 -12.17 13.85
CA VAL A 331 15.31 -11.67 12.47
C VAL A 331 14.71 -12.69 11.49
N GLY A 332 13.84 -12.20 10.61
CA GLY A 332 13.42 -12.89 9.40
C GLY A 332 14.15 -12.33 8.18
N GLY A 333 13.77 -12.78 6.98
CA GLY A 333 14.36 -12.27 5.75
C GLY A 333 13.34 -12.23 4.63
N TRP A 334 13.67 -11.52 3.59
CA TRP A 334 12.97 -11.53 2.32
C TRP A 334 13.59 -12.56 1.40
N VAL A 335 12.77 -13.40 0.81
CA VAL A 335 13.14 -14.26 -0.31
C VAL A 335 12.62 -13.62 -1.59
N MET A 336 13.39 -13.66 -2.68
CA MET A 336 12.95 -13.11 -3.97
C MET A 336 11.92 -14.06 -4.61
N ASP A 337 10.65 -13.77 -4.33
CA ASP A 337 9.50 -14.59 -4.73
C ASP A 337 9.36 -14.75 -6.25
N ASN A 338 8.65 -15.80 -6.67
CA ASN A 338 8.24 -16.05 -8.05
C ASN A 338 9.35 -16.39 -9.05
N GLN A 339 10.56 -16.67 -8.60
CA GLN A 339 11.62 -17.07 -9.49
C GLN A 339 11.62 -18.58 -9.74
N GLU A 340 11.58 -19.37 -8.67
CA GLU A 340 11.63 -20.85 -8.75
C GLU A 340 11.05 -21.51 -7.48
N THR A 341 10.84 -22.82 -7.52
CA THR A 341 10.34 -23.59 -6.37
C THR A 341 11.41 -23.88 -5.32
N ASP A 342 12.70 -23.85 -5.70
CA ASP A 342 13.85 -24.09 -4.83
C ASP A 342 14.50 -22.76 -4.37
N GLU A 343 13.70 -21.79 -3.99
CA GLU A 343 14.20 -20.53 -3.43
C GLU A 343 14.75 -20.73 -2.00
N PRO A 344 15.58 -19.79 -1.49
CA PRO A 344 16.13 -19.88 -0.15
C PRO A 344 15.05 -20.09 0.92
N SER A 345 15.46 -20.63 2.07
CA SER A 345 14.56 -20.82 3.21
C SER A 345 14.04 -19.50 3.77
N GLY A 346 12.77 -19.49 4.18
CA GLY A 346 12.15 -18.40 4.95
C GLY A 346 12.43 -18.48 6.46
N VAL A 347 13.44 -19.23 6.90
CA VAL A 347 13.78 -19.45 8.30
C VAL A 347 13.86 -18.15 9.11
N VAL A 348 13.23 -18.13 10.31
CA VAL A 348 13.38 -17.05 11.29
C VAL A 348 14.40 -17.49 12.33
N ARG A 349 15.29 -16.59 12.72
CA ARG A 349 16.40 -16.91 13.64
C ARG A 349 16.51 -15.88 14.77
N ALA A 350 16.95 -16.34 15.91
CA ALA A 350 17.29 -15.49 17.03
C ALA A 350 18.77 -15.60 17.37
N TYR A 351 19.34 -14.47 17.72
CA TYR A 351 20.75 -14.34 18.03
C TYR A 351 20.96 -13.67 19.39
N ASP A 352 22.02 -14.07 20.07
CA ASP A 352 22.46 -13.38 21.28
C ASP A 352 22.87 -11.94 20.94
N PRO A 353 22.34 -10.92 21.63
CA PRO A 353 22.59 -9.51 21.29
C PRO A 353 24.03 -9.06 21.65
N ARG A 354 24.78 -9.81 22.46
CA ARG A 354 26.19 -9.53 22.79
C ARG A 354 27.12 -10.15 21.78
N THR A 355 26.98 -11.47 21.56
CA THR A 355 27.94 -12.25 20.80
C THR A 355 27.59 -12.44 19.32
N GLY A 356 26.30 -12.28 18.96
CA GLY A 356 25.80 -12.63 17.64
C GLY A 356 25.72 -14.15 17.40
N GLU A 357 25.87 -14.97 18.42
CA GLU A 357 25.71 -16.42 18.31
C GLU A 357 24.24 -16.79 18.11
N LEU A 358 23.98 -17.82 17.29
CA LEU A 358 22.62 -18.33 17.08
C LEU A 358 22.10 -18.95 18.39
N VAL A 359 20.93 -18.44 18.86
CA VAL A 359 20.22 -19.00 20.01
C VAL A 359 19.24 -20.07 19.54
N TRP A 360 18.45 -19.75 18.53
CA TRP A 360 17.53 -20.70 17.91
C TRP A 360 17.22 -20.31 16.45
N ALA A 361 16.76 -21.31 15.69
CA ALA A 361 16.20 -21.15 14.36
C ALA A 361 14.82 -21.80 14.29
N TRP A 362 13.87 -21.12 13.74
CA TRP A 362 12.54 -21.64 13.41
C TRP A 362 12.51 -21.99 11.93
N ASP A 363 12.84 -23.23 11.61
CA ASP A 363 12.75 -23.81 10.26
C ASP A 363 11.36 -24.44 10.10
N LEU A 364 10.57 -23.92 9.19
CA LEU A 364 9.19 -24.35 8.98
C LEU A 364 9.09 -25.82 8.51
N GLY A 365 10.12 -26.33 7.84
CA GLY A 365 10.17 -27.72 7.37
C GLY A 365 10.69 -28.72 8.42
N ARG A 366 11.19 -28.25 9.55
CA ARG A 366 11.80 -29.08 10.62
C ARG A 366 11.22 -28.69 11.98
N GLU A 367 9.93 -28.94 12.16
CA GLU A 367 9.21 -28.57 13.39
C GLU A 367 9.92 -29.18 14.63
N GLY A 368 10.22 -28.34 15.61
CA GLY A 368 10.85 -28.73 16.87
C GLY A 368 12.40 -28.75 16.82
N GLU A 369 13.01 -28.63 15.64
CA GLU A 369 14.46 -28.46 15.51
C GLU A 369 14.78 -26.96 15.49
N THR A 370 15.58 -26.50 16.47
CA THR A 370 15.88 -25.06 16.63
C THR A 370 17.36 -24.72 16.50
N SER A 371 18.16 -25.65 15.96
CA SER A 371 19.61 -25.48 15.73
C SER A 371 19.93 -25.18 14.27
N LEU A 372 21.20 -24.94 13.97
CA LEU A 372 21.72 -24.98 12.60
C LEU A 372 21.50 -26.38 12.02
N PRO A 373 21.23 -26.49 10.70
CA PRO A 373 21.20 -27.78 10.03
C PRO A 373 22.52 -28.52 10.19
N PRO A 374 22.51 -29.86 10.20
CA PRO A 374 23.72 -30.66 10.19
C PRO A 374 24.66 -30.30 9.01
N GLN A 375 25.95 -30.59 9.16
CA GLN A 375 26.93 -30.31 8.11
C GLN A 375 26.54 -31.00 6.78
N GLY A 376 26.44 -30.22 5.72
CA GLY A 376 26.04 -30.70 4.39
C GLY A 376 24.51 -30.60 4.12
N GLU A 377 23.73 -30.19 5.11
CA GLU A 377 22.31 -29.92 4.98
C GLU A 377 22.03 -28.41 5.01
N THR A 378 20.81 -28.04 4.63
CA THR A 378 20.33 -26.65 4.64
C THR A 378 19.02 -26.55 5.37
N TYR A 379 18.63 -25.35 5.80
CA TYR A 379 17.25 -25.07 6.15
C TYR A 379 16.32 -25.41 4.97
N THR A 380 15.06 -25.71 5.28
CA THR A 380 14.05 -26.11 4.28
C THR A 380 13.82 -25.01 3.27
N ARG A 381 14.09 -25.27 2.02
CA ARG A 381 13.97 -24.30 0.93
C ARG A 381 12.52 -24.15 0.45
N GLY A 382 12.20 -23.01 -0.19
CA GLY A 382 10.88 -22.72 -0.73
C GLY A 382 9.78 -22.47 0.31
N THR A 383 10.16 -22.34 1.59
CA THR A 383 9.21 -22.10 2.69
C THR A 383 8.76 -20.64 2.76
N PRO A 384 7.58 -20.36 3.39
CA PRO A 384 7.15 -19.00 3.68
C PRO A 384 8.25 -18.19 4.36
N ASN A 385 8.36 -16.92 3.99
CA ASN A 385 9.37 -16.01 4.51
C ASN A 385 8.75 -14.97 5.47
N VAL A 386 9.61 -14.23 6.20
CA VAL A 386 9.20 -13.16 7.11
C VAL A 386 9.95 -11.89 6.74
N TRP A 387 9.42 -11.19 5.77
CA TRP A 387 10.01 -9.96 5.25
C TRP A 387 9.51 -8.69 5.96
N SER A 388 8.39 -8.79 6.66
CA SER A 388 7.83 -7.68 7.43
C SER A 388 8.39 -7.65 8.86
N LEU A 389 7.93 -6.69 9.65
CA LEU A 389 8.36 -6.50 11.03
C LEU A 389 7.62 -7.48 11.95
N THR A 390 8.33 -7.98 12.96
CA THR A 390 7.76 -8.77 14.04
C THR A 390 7.41 -7.87 15.23
N SER A 391 6.59 -8.37 16.15
CA SER A 391 6.28 -7.73 17.42
C SER A 391 6.53 -8.67 18.59
N ALA A 392 6.75 -8.13 19.79
CA ALA A 392 7.05 -8.94 20.96
C ALA A 392 6.23 -8.53 22.18
N ASP A 393 5.93 -9.53 22.99
CA ASP A 393 5.39 -9.40 24.34
C ASP A 393 6.35 -10.08 25.33
N ASP A 394 7.16 -9.28 26.02
CA ASP A 394 8.16 -9.80 26.97
C ASP A 394 7.51 -10.38 28.25
N GLU A 395 6.28 -9.97 28.59
CA GLU A 395 5.53 -10.53 29.73
C GLU A 395 5.15 -11.99 29.44
N LEU A 396 4.71 -12.28 28.23
CA LEU A 396 4.35 -13.62 27.78
C LEU A 396 5.55 -14.41 27.24
N GLY A 397 6.67 -13.74 26.96
CA GLY A 397 7.84 -14.35 26.32
C GLY A 397 7.57 -14.76 24.87
N LEU A 398 6.71 -14.04 24.17
CA LEU A 398 6.30 -14.37 22.79
C LEU A 398 6.78 -13.33 21.80
N VAL A 399 7.14 -13.80 20.60
CA VAL A 399 7.30 -12.98 19.40
C VAL A 399 6.24 -13.36 18.37
N TYR A 400 5.57 -12.35 17.81
CA TYR A 400 4.52 -12.52 16.81
C TYR A 400 5.09 -12.23 15.42
N VAL A 401 5.06 -13.25 14.58
CA VAL A 401 5.73 -13.29 13.30
C VAL A 401 4.69 -13.31 12.19
N PRO A 402 4.66 -12.30 11.31
CA PRO A 402 3.78 -12.29 10.15
C PRO A 402 4.49 -12.99 8.99
N THR A 403 3.95 -14.14 8.56
CA THR A 403 4.53 -14.88 7.44
C THR A 403 4.00 -14.42 6.09
N GLY A 404 4.87 -14.45 5.10
CA GLY A 404 4.51 -14.34 3.72
C GLY A 404 4.00 -15.65 3.15
N ASN A 405 3.93 -15.71 1.83
CA ASN A 405 3.52 -16.90 1.11
C ASN A 405 4.68 -17.90 0.96
N ALA A 406 4.36 -19.16 0.62
CA ALA A 406 5.34 -20.12 0.14
C ALA A 406 5.59 -19.89 -1.36
N THR A 407 6.86 -19.94 -1.77
CA THR A 407 7.23 -19.63 -3.15
C THR A 407 7.04 -20.79 -4.12
N PRO A 408 6.67 -20.53 -5.38
CA PRO A 408 6.13 -19.27 -5.95
C PRO A 408 4.68 -18.97 -5.53
N ASP A 409 4.25 -17.70 -5.68
CA ASP A 409 2.99 -17.21 -5.11
C ASP A 409 1.73 -17.63 -5.85
N TYR A 410 1.79 -17.79 -7.18
CA TYR A 410 0.58 -17.87 -8.02
C TYR A 410 0.24 -19.28 -8.51
N PHE A 411 0.94 -20.29 -8.00
CA PHE A 411 0.65 -21.70 -8.20
C PHE A 411 1.19 -22.53 -7.05
N GLY A 412 0.31 -23.24 -6.35
CA GLY A 412 0.63 -23.97 -5.12
C GLY A 412 0.65 -25.50 -5.25
N GLY A 413 0.41 -26.06 -6.44
CA GLY A 413 0.26 -27.53 -6.62
C GLY A 413 1.49 -28.37 -6.26
N HIS A 414 2.66 -27.75 -6.10
CA HIS A 414 3.92 -28.40 -5.67
C HIS A 414 4.14 -28.32 -4.16
N ARG A 415 3.41 -27.46 -3.44
CA ARG A 415 3.65 -27.19 -2.03
C ARG A 415 3.36 -28.37 -1.14
N THR A 416 4.13 -28.53 -0.08
CA THR A 416 3.92 -29.52 0.97
C THR A 416 2.92 -29.00 2.00
N GLU A 417 2.38 -29.90 2.83
CA GLU A 417 1.48 -29.52 3.94
C GLU A 417 2.12 -28.54 4.92
N VAL A 418 3.42 -28.67 5.17
CA VAL A 418 4.16 -27.78 6.06
C VAL A 418 4.29 -26.37 5.48
N MET A 419 4.56 -26.26 4.18
CA MET A 419 4.58 -24.96 3.49
C MET A 419 3.22 -24.29 3.57
N ASP A 420 2.14 -25.02 3.34
CA ASP A 420 0.78 -24.49 3.44
C ASP A 420 0.40 -24.10 4.87
N LYS A 421 0.83 -24.88 5.87
CA LYS A 421 0.46 -24.66 7.29
C LYS A 421 0.80 -23.28 7.81
N TYR A 422 1.96 -22.77 7.45
CA TYR A 422 2.47 -21.49 7.96
C TYR A 422 2.47 -20.37 6.94
N ALA A 423 1.99 -20.59 5.71
CA ALA A 423 1.86 -19.56 4.72
C ALA A 423 0.78 -18.55 5.13
N SER A 424 1.04 -17.26 4.86
CA SER A 424 0.10 -16.14 5.05
C SER A 424 -0.59 -16.16 6.42
N SER A 425 0.24 -16.30 7.48
CA SER A 425 -0.19 -16.55 8.86
C SER A 425 0.37 -15.51 9.84
N VAL A 426 -0.26 -15.42 11.01
CA VAL A 426 0.39 -14.89 12.20
C VAL A 426 0.81 -16.07 13.07
N VAL A 427 2.09 -16.12 13.42
CA VAL A 427 2.67 -17.20 14.24
C VAL A 427 3.23 -16.63 15.52
N ALA A 428 2.84 -17.16 16.67
CA ALA A 428 3.46 -16.86 17.94
C ALA A 428 4.56 -17.89 18.23
N ILE A 429 5.77 -17.41 18.42
CA ILE A 429 6.94 -18.21 18.72
C ILE A 429 7.41 -17.88 20.14
N ASP A 430 7.75 -18.87 20.91
CA ASP A 430 8.42 -18.69 22.20
C ASP A 430 9.80 -18.06 21.97
N ALA A 431 9.98 -16.86 22.50
CA ALA A 431 11.17 -16.05 22.22
C ALA A 431 12.47 -16.65 22.76
N LYS A 432 12.42 -17.57 23.74
CA LYS A 432 13.60 -18.23 24.33
C LYS A 432 13.96 -19.52 23.64
N THR A 433 12.95 -20.25 23.12
CA THR A 433 13.16 -21.62 22.61
C THR A 433 13.03 -21.73 21.08
N GLY A 434 12.39 -20.76 20.44
CA GLY A 434 12.11 -20.82 19.00
C GLY A 434 10.95 -21.76 18.64
N LEU A 435 10.24 -22.32 19.61
CA LEU A 435 9.13 -23.24 19.38
C LEU A 435 7.84 -22.49 19.11
N THR A 436 7.07 -22.97 18.13
CA THR A 436 5.74 -22.44 17.84
C THR A 436 4.79 -22.68 19.02
N ARG A 437 4.11 -21.65 19.47
CA ARG A 437 3.05 -21.70 20.48
C ARG A 437 1.68 -21.85 19.86
N TRP A 438 1.40 -21.05 18.84
CA TRP A 438 0.19 -21.11 18.03
C TRP A 438 0.43 -20.43 16.67
N HIS A 439 -0.43 -20.71 15.72
CA HIS A 439 -0.52 -19.97 14.47
C HIS A 439 -1.98 -19.76 14.08
N PHE A 440 -2.23 -18.67 13.36
CA PHE A 440 -3.52 -18.38 12.75
C PHE A 440 -3.30 -18.02 11.27
N GLN A 441 -3.86 -18.82 10.38
CA GLN A 441 -3.73 -18.64 8.95
C GLN A 441 -4.79 -17.66 8.45
N THR A 442 -4.38 -16.55 7.85
CA THR A 442 -5.28 -15.52 7.32
C THR A 442 -5.75 -15.84 5.90
N THR A 443 -5.02 -16.69 5.18
CA THR A 443 -5.35 -17.15 3.83
C THR A 443 -4.92 -18.60 3.68
N HIS A 444 -5.88 -19.52 3.49
CA HIS A 444 -5.57 -20.93 3.28
C HIS A 444 -5.04 -21.16 1.87
N HIS A 445 -3.97 -21.94 1.74
CA HIS A 445 -3.34 -22.27 0.46
C HIS A 445 -3.26 -21.05 -0.46
N ASP A 446 -2.53 -20.03 -0.02
CA ASP A 446 -2.46 -18.74 -0.68
C ASP A 446 -1.82 -18.85 -2.09
N ILE A 447 -2.61 -18.58 -3.10
CA ILE A 447 -2.20 -18.52 -4.51
C ILE A 447 -2.44 -17.13 -5.12
N TRP A 448 -2.53 -16.09 -4.28
CA TRP A 448 -2.83 -14.71 -4.67
C TRP A 448 -1.76 -13.71 -4.23
N ASP A 449 -0.71 -14.14 -3.50
CA ASP A 449 0.26 -13.29 -2.83
C ASP A 449 -0.43 -12.40 -1.76
N TYR A 450 -1.23 -13.04 -0.90
CA TYR A 450 -1.96 -12.39 0.20
C TYR A 450 -1.28 -12.55 1.55
N ASP A 451 0.04 -12.39 1.56
CA ASP A 451 0.88 -12.34 2.77
C ASP A 451 0.23 -11.61 3.94
N VAL A 452 0.71 -11.88 5.15
CA VAL A 452 0.56 -10.94 6.27
C VAL A 452 1.71 -9.92 6.20
N PRO A 453 1.51 -8.74 5.57
CA PRO A 453 2.61 -7.84 5.22
C PRO A 453 2.91 -6.83 6.31
N SER A 454 2.11 -6.83 7.37
CA SER A 454 2.08 -5.79 8.39
C SER A 454 2.65 -6.28 9.69
N GLN A 455 3.31 -5.38 10.43
CA GLN A 455 3.70 -5.67 11.81
C GLN A 455 2.45 -6.01 12.64
N PRO A 456 2.34 -7.22 13.25
CA PRO A 456 1.25 -7.52 14.17
C PRO A 456 1.26 -6.55 15.33
N THR A 457 0.13 -5.95 15.66
CA THR A 457 0.06 -4.94 16.72
C THR A 457 -0.44 -5.55 18.01
N VAL A 458 0.40 -5.51 19.04
CA VAL A 458 0.11 -6.04 20.38
C VAL A 458 -0.50 -4.95 21.25
N THR A 459 -1.71 -5.17 21.75
CA THR A 459 -2.40 -4.19 22.59
C THR A 459 -3.45 -4.86 23.47
N ASP A 460 -4.08 -4.09 24.36
CA ASP A 460 -5.25 -4.51 25.13
C ASP A 460 -6.46 -3.73 24.65
N ILE A 461 -7.58 -4.42 24.40
CA ILE A 461 -8.82 -3.81 23.98
C ILE A 461 -10.01 -4.27 24.82
N THR A 462 -11.04 -3.45 24.90
CA THR A 462 -12.30 -3.83 25.57
C THR A 462 -13.25 -4.41 24.53
N VAL A 463 -13.61 -5.68 24.70
CA VAL A 463 -14.61 -6.37 23.88
C VAL A 463 -15.67 -6.93 24.83
N ASP A 464 -16.95 -6.64 24.58
CA ASP A 464 -18.08 -7.05 25.40
C ASP A 464 -17.91 -6.68 26.90
N GLY A 465 -17.33 -5.51 27.16
CA GLY A 465 -17.08 -4.99 28.50
C GLY A 465 -15.90 -5.62 29.25
N ALA A 466 -15.17 -6.56 28.66
CA ALA A 466 -13.99 -7.20 29.22
C ALA A 466 -12.71 -6.75 28.52
N LEU A 467 -11.66 -6.43 29.29
CA LEU A 467 -10.33 -6.15 28.74
C LEU A 467 -9.71 -7.46 28.23
N ARG A 468 -9.29 -7.47 26.95
CA ARG A 468 -8.69 -8.62 26.27
C ARG A 468 -7.28 -8.29 25.81
N LYS A 469 -6.33 -9.21 26.07
CA LYS A 469 -4.98 -9.17 25.52
C LYS A 469 -5.02 -9.64 24.06
N VAL A 470 -4.74 -8.75 23.10
CA VAL A 470 -4.89 -9.10 21.69
C VAL A 470 -3.64 -8.83 20.85
N VAL A 471 -3.55 -9.54 19.73
CA VAL A 471 -2.70 -9.19 18.60
C VAL A 471 -3.61 -8.87 17.40
N ILE A 472 -3.40 -7.70 16.81
CA ILE A 472 -4.14 -7.23 15.64
C ILE A 472 -3.30 -7.49 14.40
N ALA A 473 -3.86 -8.22 13.43
CA ALA A 473 -3.21 -8.62 12.19
C ALA A 473 -3.93 -8.00 10.97
N PRO A 474 -3.45 -6.87 10.45
CA PRO A 474 -3.92 -6.34 9.18
C PRO A 474 -3.29 -7.10 8.00
N THR A 475 -4.07 -7.31 6.93
CA THR A 475 -3.70 -8.18 5.82
C THR A 475 -3.76 -7.51 4.44
N LYS A 476 -3.05 -8.06 3.46
CA LYS A 476 -3.17 -7.67 2.04
C LYS A 476 -4.61 -7.79 1.53
N ARG A 477 -5.42 -8.66 2.11
CA ARG A 477 -6.84 -8.83 1.75
C ARG A 477 -7.74 -7.65 2.15
N GLY A 478 -7.19 -6.63 2.85
CA GLY A 478 -7.99 -5.51 3.36
C GLY A 478 -8.88 -5.90 4.54
N GLU A 479 -8.55 -6.97 5.23
CA GLU A 479 -9.18 -7.46 6.45
C GLU A 479 -8.25 -7.32 7.64
N VAL A 480 -8.84 -7.20 8.82
CA VAL A 480 -8.12 -7.13 10.09
C VAL A 480 -8.61 -8.27 10.97
N PHE A 481 -7.71 -9.14 11.37
CA PHE A 481 -7.99 -10.19 12.34
C PHE A 481 -7.55 -9.71 13.73
N VAL A 482 -8.39 -9.95 14.73
CA VAL A 482 -8.10 -9.63 16.13
C VAL A 482 -8.10 -10.95 16.90
N LEU A 483 -6.90 -11.35 17.34
CA LEU A 483 -6.66 -12.66 17.95
C LEU A 483 -6.30 -12.49 19.41
N ASP A 484 -6.67 -13.45 20.25
CA ASP A 484 -6.12 -13.59 21.60
C ASP A 484 -4.61 -13.83 21.51
N ARG A 485 -3.81 -12.97 22.12
CA ARG A 485 -2.35 -13.04 21.94
C ARG A 485 -1.68 -14.21 22.67
N VAL A 486 -2.41 -14.90 23.58
CA VAL A 486 -1.91 -16.08 24.29
C VAL A 486 -2.21 -17.37 23.52
N THR A 487 -3.41 -17.47 22.93
CA THR A 487 -3.92 -18.70 22.34
C THR A 487 -4.00 -18.67 20.80
N GLY A 488 -4.02 -17.50 20.17
CA GLY A 488 -4.26 -17.34 18.73
C GLY A 488 -5.72 -17.44 18.30
N GLU A 489 -6.63 -17.68 19.23
CA GLU A 489 -8.05 -17.76 18.93
C GLU A 489 -8.63 -16.39 18.54
N PRO A 490 -9.52 -16.32 17.55
CA PRO A 490 -10.17 -15.07 17.18
C PRO A 490 -10.99 -14.49 18.34
N ILE A 491 -10.75 -13.21 18.67
CA ILE A 491 -11.53 -12.42 19.64
C ILE A 491 -12.75 -11.80 18.95
N THR A 492 -12.61 -11.39 17.69
CA THR A 492 -13.72 -10.94 16.87
C THR A 492 -14.12 -12.02 15.89
N GLU A 493 -15.40 -12.06 15.49
CA GLU A 493 -15.93 -13.12 14.66
C GLU A 493 -15.14 -13.33 13.36
N VAL A 494 -14.78 -14.57 13.09
CA VAL A 494 -14.20 -15.04 11.82
C VAL A 494 -15.06 -16.16 11.27
N THR A 495 -15.48 -16.03 10.02
CA THR A 495 -16.37 -17.01 9.35
C THR A 495 -15.65 -17.64 8.17
N GLU A 496 -15.59 -18.97 8.15
CA GLU A 496 -15.18 -19.72 6.97
C GLU A 496 -16.26 -19.67 5.89
N ARG A 497 -15.88 -19.23 4.68
CA ARG A 497 -16.79 -19.10 3.55
C ARG A 497 -16.26 -19.85 2.34
N PRO A 498 -17.14 -20.55 1.59
CA PRO A 498 -16.77 -21.14 0.31
C PRO A 498 -16.23 -20.09 -0.67
N VAL A 499 -15.22 -20.48 -1.45
CA VAL A 499 -14.58 -19.63 -2.45
C VAL A 499 -14.50 -20.32 -3.80
N PRO A 500 -14.35 -19.59 -4.92
CA PRO A 500 -14.15 -20.16 -6.23
C PRO A 500 -12.96 -21.13 -6.26
N GLN A 501 -13.09 -22.21 -7.01
CA GLN A 501 -12.08 -23.25 -7.09
C GLN A 501 -11.23 -23.10 -8.36
N SER A 502 -9.96 -23.51 -8.29
CA SER A 502 -9.08 -23.54 -9.46
C SER A 502 -9.55 -24.60 -10.47
N ASP A 503 -9.41 -24.29 -11.74
CA ASP A 503 -9.62 -25.21 -12.87
C ASP A 503 -8.28 -25.73 -13.44
N LEU A 504 -7.18 -25.40 -12.80
CA LEU A 504 -5.85 -25.77 -13.26
C LEU A 504 -5.50 -27.21 -12.86
N PRO A 505 -4.84 -27.96 -13.73
CA PRO A 505 -4.33 -29.30 -13.40
C PRO A 505 -3.35 -29.23 -12.22
N ASN A 506 -3.54 -30.12 -11.25
CA ASN A 506 -2.71 -30.29 -10.06
C ASN A 506 -2.70 -29.10 -9.07
N GLU A 507 -3.51 -28.07 -9.29
CA GLU A 507 -3.72 -27.02 -8.28
C GLU A 507 -4.73 -27.48 -7.22
N ARG A 508 -4.44 -27.16 -5.95
CA ARG A 508 -5.26 -27.53 -4.78
C ARG A 508 -5.83 -26.28 -4.13
N SER A 509 -6.90 -25.72 -4.67
CA SER A 509 -7.54 -24.59 -3.99
C SER A 509 -8.18 -25.03 -2.67
N SER A 510 -8.07 -24.20 -1.64
CA SER A 510 -8.86 -24.42 -0.43
C SER A 510 -10.35 -24.28 -0.72
N GLN A 511 -11.17 -25.13 -0.07
CA GLN A 511 -12.64 -25.09 -0.24
C GLN A 511 -13.25 -23.83 0.37
N THR A 512 -12.67 -23.35 1.46
CA THR A 512 -13.10 -22.17 2.18
C THR A 512 -11.93 -21.24 2.47
N GLN A 513 -12.26 -20.03 2.85
CA GLN A 513 -11.30 -19.05 3.34
C GLN A 513 -11.86 -18.36 4.60
N PRO A 514 -11.00 -17.98 5.56
CA PRO A 514 -11.41 -17.23 6.74
C PRO A 514 -11.72 -15.78 6.36
N PHE A 515 -12.88 -15.27 6.75
CA PHE A 515 -13.30 -13.90 6.59
C PHE A 515 -13.49 -13.25 7.97
N SER A 516 -12.85 -12.13 8.20
CA SER A 516 -13.00 -11.34 9.44
C SER A 516 -14.34 -10.60 9.44
N THR A 517 -15.40 -11.29 9.88
CA THR A 517 -16.78 -10.77 9.86
C THR A 517 -17.10 -9.88 11.07
N GLY A 518 -16.37 -10.02 12.16
CA GLY A 518 -16.50 -9.18 13.35
C GLY A 518 -15.79 -7.84 13.24
N MET A 519 -14.98 -7.61 12.20
CA MET A 519 -14.32 -6.33 11.93
C MET A 519 -14.78 -5.75 10.59
N PRO A 520 -14.68 -4.42 10.38
CA PRO A 520 -14.98 -3.82 9.08
C PRO A 520 -14.03 -4.35 8.01
N SER A 521 -14.57 -4.69 6.85
CA SER A 521 -13.78 -4.99 5.67
C SER A 521 -13.51 -3.72 4.86
N PHE A 522 -12.29 -3.58 4.35
CA PHE A 522 -11.85 -2.45 3.53
C PHE A 522 -11.69 -2.80 2.04
N ALA A 523 -11.89 -4.06 1.66
CA ALA A 523 -11.67 -4.51 0.29
C ALA A 523 -12.69 -5.53 -0.24
N HIS A 524 -13.66 -5.95 0.54
CA HIS A 524 -14.61 -6.98 0.13
C HIS A 524 -15.79 -6.41 -0.67
N GLN A 525 -15.48 -5.89 -1.87
CA GLN A 525 -16.53 -5.54 -2.83
C GLN A 525 -16.51 -6.55 -3.97
N ILE A 526 -17.66 -7.09 -4.31
CA ILE A 526 -17.83 -7.80 -5.58
C ILE A 526 -17.81 -6.74 -6.67
N ILE A 527 -16.78 -6.78 -7.52
CA ILE A 527 -16.64 -5.86 -8.64
C ILE A 527 -17.62 -6.26 -9.74
N ARG A 528 -18.34 -5.31 -10.26
CA ARG A 528 -19.32 -5.47 -11.34
C ARG A 528 -18.97 -4.52 -12.50
N PRO A 529 -19.45 -4.77 -13.72
CA PRO A 529 -19.21 -3.87 -14.85
C PRO A 529 -19.55 -2.40 -14.60
N GLN A 530 -20.55 -2.12 -13.74
CA GLN A 530 -20.94 -0.76 -13.35
C GLN A 530 -19.96 -0.06 -12.43
N ASP A 531 -19.11 -0.80 -11.72
CA ASP A 531 -18.09 -0.27 -10.81
C ASP A 531 -16.82 0.17 -11.58
N LEU A 532 -16.73 -0.26 -12.84
CA LEU A 532 -15.58 0.06 -13.69
C LEU A 532 -15.56 1.54 -14.05
N PHE A 533 -14.34 2.06 -14.01
CA PHE A 533 -14.04 3.48 -14.21
C PHE A 533 -13.18 3.67 -15.46
N GLY A 534 -13.26 4.85 -16.02
CA GLY A 534 -12.37 5.36 -17.03
C GLY A 534 -12.55 6.86 -17.13
N LEU A 535 -11.47 7.59 -17.35
CA LEU A 535 -11.53 9.04 -17.46
C LEU A 535 -12.25 9.47 -18.75
N THR A 536 -12.15 8.68 -19.80
CA THR A 536 -12.81 8.89 -21.09
C THR A 536 -13.71 7.70 -21.44
N PRO A 537 -14.64 7.84 -22.42
CA PRO A 537 -15.39 6.68 -22.92
C PRO A 537 -14.50 5.56 -23.47
N PHE A 538 -13.33 5.89 -24.00
CA PHE A 538 -12.37 4.90 -24.51
C PHE A 538 -11.76 4.09 -23.37
N ASP A 539 -11.32 4.75 -22.30
CA ASP A 539 -10.85 4.06 -21.09
C ASP A 539 -11.92 3.13 -20.52
N GLN A 540 -13.16 3.64 -20.43
CA GLN A 540 -14.27 2.86 -19.90
C GLN A 540 -14.58 1.63 -20.76
N MET A 541 -14.59 1.77 -22.08
CA MET A 541 -14.76 0.63 -22.98
C MET A 541 -13.63 -0.38 -22.84
N ALA A 542 -12.38 0.09 -22.79
CA ALA A 542 -11.22 -0.78 -22.63
C ALA A 542 -11.26 -1.54 -21.29
N CYS A 543 -11.52 -0.85 -20.18
CA CYS A 543 -11.66 -1.50 -18.87
C CYS A 543 -12.80 -2.53 -18.83
N ARG A 544 -13.93 -2.23 -19.46
CA ARG A 544 -15.07 -3.16 -19.53
C ARG A 544 -14.78 -4.36 -20.39
N GLN A 545 -14.11 -4.17 -21.53
CA GLN A 545 -13.71 -5.26 -22.40
C GLN A 545 -12.74 -6.19 -21.67
N GLN A 546 -11.67 -5.65 -21.06
CA GLN A 546 -10.73 -6.42 -20.28
C GLN A 546 -11.42 -7.19 -19.14
N PHE A 547 -12.38 -6.57 -18.43
CA PHE A 547 -13.14 -7.23 -17.38
C PHE A 547 -13.91 -8.46 -17.89
N HIS A 548 -14.51 -8.39 -19.08
CA HIS A 548 -15.21 -9.52 -19.69
C HIS A 548 -14.28 -10.62 -20.20
N GLU A 549 -13.02 -10.27 -20.48
CA GLU A 549 -11.99 -11.23 -20.88
C GLU A 549 -11.35 -11.95 -19.71
N LEU A 550 -11.38 -11.37 -18.52
CA LEU A 550 -10.83 -11.94 -17.29
C LEU A 550 -11.84 -12.87 -16.60
N ARG A 551 -11.32 -13.89 -15.94
CA ARG A 551 -12.08 -14.68 -14.98
C ARG A 551 -12.29 -13.87 -13.70
N TYR A 552 -13.53 -13.72 -13.27
CA TYR A 552 -13.86 -13.11 -11.98
C TYR A 552 -15.20 -13.61 -11.46
N GLU A 553 -15.16 -14.38 -10.38
CA GLU A 553 -16.31 -14.98 -9.71
C GLU A 553 -16.56 -14.35 -8.33
N GLY A 554 -15.84 -13.27 -8.01
CA GLY A 554 -15.83 -12.57 -6.73
C GLY A 554 -14.47 -12.61 -6.03
N PRO A 555 -14.43 -12.23 -4.74
CA PRO A 555 -13.20 -12.33 -3.94
C PRO A 555 -12.63 -13.75 -3.96
N MET A 556 -11.30 -13.86 -3.92
CA MET A 556 -10.58 -15.14 -3.91
C MET A 556 -10.78 -16.01 -5.18
N THR A 557 -11.11 -15.39 -6.33
CA THR A 557 -11.06 -16.11 -7.61
C THR A 557 -9.61 -16.53 -7.90
N PRO A 558 -9.33 -17.83 -8.14
CA PRO A 558 -7.98 -18.32 -8.34
C PRO A 558 -7.33 -17.79 -9.63
N PRO A 559 -6.00 -17.65 -9.67
CA PRO A 559 -5.24 -17.39 -10.90
C PRO A 559 -5.57 -18.42 -11.99
N SER A 560 -5.60 -17.96 -13.25
CA SER A 560 -5.96 -18.79 -14.40
C SER A 560 -5.13 -18.43 -15.64
N THR A 561 -5.13 -19.32 -16.64
CA THR A 561 -4.50 -19.06 -17.94
C THR A 561 -5.30 -18.06 -18.78
N GLN A 562 -6.60 -17.94 -18.56
CA GLN A 562 -7.43 -16.87 -19.13
C GLN A 562 -6.99 -15.49 -18.66
N GLY A 563 -6.50 -15.40 -17.42
CA GLY A 563 -6.29 -14.18 -16.66
C GLY A 563 -7.39 -13.98 -15.64
N THR A 564 -7.03 -13.55 -14.44
CA THR A 564 -7.94 -13.36 -13.29
C THR A 564 -7.83 -11.97 -12.75
N LEU A 565 -8.97 -11.34 -12.45
CA LEU A 565 -9.00 -10.06 -11.73
C LEU A 565 -8.76 -10.29 -10.24
N LEU A 566 -7.78 -9.59 -9.67
CA LEU A 566 -7.45 -9.57 -8.24
C LEU A 566 -7.86 -8.24 -7.61
N TYR A 567 -8.65 -8.30 -6.54
CA TYR A 567 -9.00 -7.12 -5.77
C TYR A 567 -9.21 -7.47 -4.28
N PRO A 568 -8.42 -6.83 -3.37
CA PRO A 568 -7.22 -6.08 -3.69
C PRO A 568 -6.16 -6.97 -4.36
N GLY A 569 -5.19 -6.36 -5.02
CA GLY A 569 -4.13 -7.13 -5.66
C GLY A 569 -2.98 -7.45 -4.71
N PRO A 570 -1.84 -7.92 -5.22
CA PRO A 570 -0.69 -8.36 -4.42
C PRO A 570 0.01 -7.20 -3.68
N ALA A 571 -0.17 -5.96 -4.11
CA ALA A 571 0.22 -4.79 -3.30
C ALA A 571 -0.64 -4.63 -2.03
N GLY A 572 -1.77 -5.34 -1.98
CA GLY A 572 -2.66 -5.46 -0.85
C GLY A 572 -3.57 -4.26 -0.62
N GLY A 573 -4.55 -4.46 0.24
CA GLY A 573 -5.32 -3.40 0.87
C GLY A 573 -4.46 -2.72 1.95
N MET A 574 -3.96 -3.49 2.93
CA MET A 574 -2.97 -3.02 3.90
C MET A 574 -1.62 -3.64 3.59
N ASN A 575 -0.53 -2.94 3.94
CA ASN A 575 0.82 -3.38 3.68
C ASN A 575 1.74 -3.02 4.87
N TRP A 576 3.05 -3.08 4.72
CA TRP A 576 4.04 -2.91 5.79
C TRP A 576 3.92 -1.60 6.60
N GLY A 577 3.19 -0.59 6.11
CA GLY A 577 2.77 0.58 6.88
C GLY A 577 1.90 0.24 8.09
N SER A 578 1.23 -0.92 8.11
CA SER A 578 0.45 -1.47 9.21
C SER A 578 -0.68 -0.54 9.70
N VAL A 579 -1.10 -0.72 10.94
CA VAL A 579 -2.08 0.14 11.61
C VAL A 579 -1.42 0.94 12.74
N ALA A 580 -2.06 2.01 13.18
CA ALA A 580 -1.71 2.69 14.41
C ALA A 580 -2.88 2.60 15.40
N VAL A 581 -2.59 2.42 16.69
CA VAL A 581 -3.63 2.23 17.72
C VAL A 581 -3.48 3.29 18.80
N ASP A 582 -4.49 4.16 18.95
CA ASP A 582 -4.63 4.96 20.16
C ASP A 582 -5.12 4.03 21.29
N GLU A 583 -4.18 3.54 22.06
CA GLU A 583 -4.45 2.57 23.12
C GLU A 583 -5.34 3.15 24.24
N ARG A 584 -5.25 4.46 24.50
CA ARG A 584 -6.07 5.13 25.52
C ARG A 584 -7.54 5.19 25.11
N ARG A 585 -7.79 5.60 23.85
CA ARG A 585 -9.14 5.75 23.28
C ARG A 585 -9.64 4.50 22.60
N GLN A 586 -8.78 3.47 22.45
CA GLN A 586 -9.07 2.22 21.75
C GLN A 586 -9.57 2.44 20.32
N LEU A 587 -8.86 3.32 19.62
CA LEU A 587 -9.12 3.66 18.23
C LEU A 587 -7.98 3.17 17.34
N MET A 588 -8.32 2.47 16.27
CA MET A 588 -7.35 1.98 15.29
C MET A 588 -7.40 2.83 14.03
N VAL A 589 -6.25 3.30 13.58
CA VAL A 589 -6.05 4.02 12.33
C VAL A 589 -5.53 3.06 11.28
N ILE A 590 -6.19 2.99 10.14
CA ILE A 590 -5.89 2.09 9.04
C ILE A 590 -5.52 2.92 7.81
N ASN A 591 -4.46 2.50 7.10
CA ASN A 591 -4.17 2.96 5.74
C ASN A 591 -4.49 1.81 4.79
N ASN A 592 -5.40 2.02 3.84
CA ASN A 592 -5.86 0.98 2.93
C ASN A 592 -5.75 1.43 1.47
N LEU A 593 -5.37 0.52 0.58
CA LEU A 593 -5.30 0.72 -0.87
C LEU A 593 -6.46 0.03 -1.59
N HIS A 594 -6.93 0.64 -2.66
CA HIS A 594 -8.02 0.15 -3.51
C HIS A 594 -7.56 -0.04 -4.95
N MET A 595 -6.39 -0.67 -5.14
CA MET A 595 -5.81 -0.88 -6.45
C MET A 595 -6.20 -2.24 -7.02
N PRO A 596 -6.86 -2.27 -8.19
CA PRO A 596 -7.17 -3.54 -8.87
C PRO A 596 -5.96 -4.03 -9.66
N TRP A 597 -5.76 -5.35 -9.67
CA TRP A 597 -4.70 -6.03 -10.39
C TRP A 597 -5.26 -7.17 -11.23
N GLN A 598 -4.45 -7.69 -12.13
CA GLN A 598 -4.74 -8.91 -12.87
C GLN A 598 -3.53 -9.83 -12.84
N VAL A 599 -3.79 -11.12 -12.75
CA VAL A 599 -2.79 -12.17 -12.86
C VAL A 599 -3.16 -13.08 -14.02
N ARG A 600 -2.20 -13.38 -14.89
CA ARG A 600 -2.32 -14.37 -15.95
C ARG A 600 -1.23 -15.41 -15.82
N LEU A 601 -1.63 -16.66 -15.73
CA LEU A 601 -0.71 -17.77 -15.78
C LEU A 601 -0.38 -18.11 -17.24
N ILE A 602 0.92 -18.28 -17.50
CA ILE A 602 1.44 -18.54 -18.83
C ILE A 602 1.98 -19.97 -18.82
N ALA A 603 1.44 -20.83 -19.65
CA ALA A 603 1.88 -22.22 -19.72
C ALA A 603 3.40 -22.32 -19.99
N ARG A 604 4.07 -23.29 -19.40
CA ARG A 604 5.53 -23.40 -19.45
C ARG A 604 6.10 -23.48 -20.87
N ASP A 605 5.43 -24.21 -21.76
CA ASP A 605 5.83 -24.32 -23.17
C ASP A 605 5.65 -22.99 -23.92
N GLU A 606 4.60 -22.23 -23.65
CA GLU A 606 4.40 -20.86 -24.17
C GLU A 606 5.51 -19.92 -23.65
N ASP A 607 5.83 -20.00 -22.37
CA ASP A 607 6.85 -19.17 -21.75
C ASP A 607 8.25 -19.49 -22.33
N LEU A 608 8.58 -20.76 -22.50
CA LEU A 608 9.85 -21.19 -23.08
C LEU A 608 9.98 -20.88 -24.57
N ALA A 609 8.87 -20.78 -25.30
CA ALA A 609 8.87 -20.37 -26.70
C ALA A 609 9.21 -18.90 -26.92
N ARG A 610 9.14 -18.05 -25.88
CA ARG A 610 9.51 -16.65 -25.93
C ARG A 610 11.03 -16.50 -26.06
N SER A 611 11.48 -15.47 -26.77
CA SER A 611 12.90 -15.11 -26.80
C SER A 611 13.39 -14.66 -25.40
N GLU A 612 14.71 -14.69 -25.18
CA GLU A 612 15.29 -14.20 -23.91
C GLU A 612 14.93 -12.75 -23.62
N ASN A 613 14.87 -11.90 -24.64
CA ASN A 613 14.45 -10.50 -24.51
C ASN A 613 12.96 -10.36 -24.14
N GLU A 614 12.12 -11.31 -24.54
CA GLU A 614 10.69 -11.35 -24.17
C GLU A 614 10.45 -11.99 -22.82
N ARG A 615 11.44 -12.68 -22.25
CA ARG A 615 11.46 -13.24 -20.89
C ARG A 615 12.14 -12.33 -19.87
N ASP A 616 12.48 -11.10 -20.26
CA ASP A 616 12.95 -10.09 -19.31
C ASP A 616 11.89 -9.89 -18.20
N ARG A 617 12.34 -9.53 -17.01
CA ARG A 617 11.47 -9.26 -15.83
C ARG A 617 10.26 -8.38 -16.15
N ARG A 618 10.40 -7.46 -17.10
CA ARG A 618 9.32 -6.59 -17.58
C ARG A 618 8.15 -7.37 -18.22
N ALA A 619 8.39 -8.56 -18.73
CA ALA A 619 7.35 -9.40 -19.34
C ALA A 619 6.38 -10.00 -18.32
N TYR A 620 6.82 -10.11 -17.06
CA TYR A 620 6.05 -10.70 -15.97
C TYR A 620 5.42 -9.65 -15.04
N GLY A 621 5.71 -8.36 -15.21
CA GLY A 621 5.30 -7.31 -14.28
C GLY A 621 5.94 -7.54 -12.91
N ILE A 622 5.09 -7.68 -11.85
CA ILE A 622 5.57 -8.06 -10.52
C ILE A 622 5.50 -9.57 -10.23
N GLY A 623 5.04 -10.37 -11.20
CA GLY A 623 5.10 -11.83 -11.15
C GLY A 623 6.50 -12.36 -11.46
N GLY A 624 6.59 -13.55 -12.07
CA GLY A 624 7.86 -14.15 -12.36
C GLY A 624 7.77 -15.44 -13.17
N PRO A 625 8.93 -16.03 -13.52
CA PRO A 625 9.00 -17.24 -14.30
C PRO A 625 8.53 -18.49 -13.56
N GLN A 626 8.45 -18.49 -12.23
CA GLN A 626 8.01 -19.61 -11.39
C GLN A 626 8.59 -20.97 -11.85
N ARG A 627 9.92 -21.03 -12.05
CA ARG A 627 10.59 -22.28 -12.52
C ARG A 627 10.32 -23.43 -11.55
N GLY A 628 10.13 -24.62 -12.08
CA GLY A 628 9.74 -25.80 -11.30
C GLY A 628 8.24 -26.02 -11.22
N THR A 629 7.42 -25.03 -11.64
CA THR A 629 5.97 -25.16 -11.79
C THR A 629 5.56 -25.25 -13.26
N PRO A 630 4.34 -25.70 -13.59
CA PRO A 630 3.83 -25.72 -14.96
C PRO A 630 3.60 -24.34 -15.60
N PHE A 631 3.66 -23.26 -14.80
CA PHE A 631 3.28 -21.93 -15.25
C PHE A 631 4.31 -20.88 -14.84
N ALA A 632 4.48 -19.85 -15.68
CA ALA A 632 4.97 -18.55 -15.27
C ALA A 632 3.75 -17.65 -14.91
N ALA A 633 3.96 -16.58 -14.15
CA ALA A 633 2.90 -15.65 -13.77
C ALA A 633 3.22 -14.22 -14.28
N ARG A 634 2.29 -13.63 -15.04
CA ARG A 634 2.31 -12.21 -15.35
C ARG A 634 1.30 -11.48 -14.46
N VAL A 635 1.80 -10.51 -13.71
CA VAL A 635 0.99 -9.76 -12.74
C VAL A 635 1.16 -8.28 -12.98
N GLU A 636 0.06 -7.61 -13.28
CA GLU A 636 0.07 -6.19 -13.63
C GLU A 636 -1.19 -5.49 -13.12
N MET A 637 -1.13 -4.17 -13.05
CA MET A 637 -2.28 -3.37 -12.64
C MET A 637 -3.42 -3.50 -13.66
N PHE A 638 -4.64 -3.74 -13.19
CA PHE A 638 -5.83 -3.69 -14.01
C PHE A 638 -6.16 -2.24 -14.34
N SER A 639 -5.67 -1.77 -15.48
CA SER A 639 -5.73 -0.37 -15.91
C SER A 639 -6.07 -0.24 -17.39
N SER A 640 -6.58 0.94 -17.77
CA SER A 640 -6.79 1.30 -19.16
C SER A 640 -5.46 1.43 -19.92
N PRO A 641 -5.46 1.50 -21.27
CA PRO A 641 -4.27 1.76 -22.07
C PRO A 641 -3.56 3.08 -21.73
N PHE A 642 -4.23 4.00 -21.05
CA PHE A 642 -3.64 5.25 -20.55
C PHE A 642 -3.18 5.17 -19.10
N PHE A 643 -3.01 3.95 -18.55
CA PHE A 643 -2.57 3.67 -17.18
C PHE A 643 -3.50 4.22 -16.09
N ILE A 644 -4.79 4.40 -16.40
CA ILE A 644 -5.80 4.78 -15.42
C ILE A 644 -6.37 3.51 -14.80
N PRO A 645 -6.34 3.35 -13.46
CA PRO A 645 -6.93 2.18 -12.83
C PRO A 645 -8.39 2.00 -13.21
N CYS A 646 -8.79 0.78 -13.53
CA CYS A 646 -10.13 0.47 -14.01
C CYS A 646 -11.22 0.50 -12.91
N LEU A 647 -10.88 0.86 -11.68
CA LEU A 647 -11.83 1.18 -10.62
C LEU A 647 -11.81 2.68 -10.31
N LYS A 648 -12.94 3.17 -9.77
CA LYS A 648 -13.07 4.58 -9.39
C LYS A 648 -12.24 4.94 -8.16
N PRO A 649 -11.77 6.19 -8.02
CA PRO A 649 -11.22 6.69 -6.76
C PRO A 649 -12.22 6.60 -5.58
N PRO A 650 -11.74 6.62 -4.31
CA PRO A 650 -10.33 6.79 -3.92
C PRO A 650 -9.50 5.53 -4.17
N TYR A 651 -8.24 5.69 -4.60
CA TYR A 651 -7.29 4.57 -4.78
C TYR A 651 -6.60 4.19 -3.48
N GLY A 652 -6.87 4.92 -2.43
CA GLY A 652 -6.49 4.63 -1.06
C GLY A 652 -7.21 5.55 -0.10
N GLU A 653 -7.27 5.14 1.16
CA GLU A 653 -7.96 5.86 2.21
C GLU A 653 -7.27 5.69 3.56
N ILE A 654 -7.53 6.63 4.46
CA ILE A 654 -7.30 6.48 5.88
C ILE A 654 -8.65 6.31 6.54
N ALA A 655 -8.75 5.35 7.45
CA ALA A 655 -9.95 5.08 8.22
C ALA A 655 -9.63 5.00 9.71
N VAL A 656 -10.59 5.33 10.54
CA VAL A 656 -10.55 5.10 11.99
C VAL A 656 -11.65 4.12 12.36
N VAL A 657 -11.25 3.10 13.12
CA VAL A 657 -12.14 2.06 13.64
C VAL A 657 -12.13 2.13 15.17
N ASP A 658 -13.28 2.11 15.75
CA ASP A 658 -13.46 1.93 17.20
C ASP A 658 -13.33 0.44 17.53
N LEU A 659 -12.29 0.07 18.26
CA LEU A 659 -11.98 -1.31 18.62
C LEU A 659 -12.97 -1.92 19.61
N THR A 660 -13.72 -1.10 20.36
CA THR A 660 -14.70 -1.59 21.33
C THR A 660 -16.03 -1.93 20.69
N THR A 661 -16.40 -1.23 19.62
CA THR A 661 -17.63 -1.45 18.88
C THR A 661 -17.42 -2.15 17.55
N GLN A 662 -16.17 -2.33 17.14
CA GLN A 662 -15.74 -2.87 15.84
C GLN A 662 -16.36 -2.11 14.65
N GLN A 663 -16.57 -0.80 14.79
CA GLN A 663 -17.20 0.00 13.75
C GLN A 663 -16.29 1.09 13.20
N VAL A 664 -16.43 1.36 11.90
CA VAL A 664 -15.77 2.52 11.29
C VAL A 664 -16.36 3.80 11.86
N VAL A 665 -15.50 4.64 12.45
CA VAL A 665 -15.83 5.98 12.91
C VAL A 665 -15.91 6.93 11.72
N TRP A 666 -14.87 6.92 10.91
CA TRP A 666 -14.82 7.65 9.62
C TRP A 666 -13.80 6.98 8.67
N ARG A 667 -13.98 7.25 7.37
CA ARG A 667 -13.04 6.84 6.32
C ARG A 667 -13.06 7.86 5.18
N ARG A 668 -11.90 8.19 4.62
CA ARG A 668 -11.81 9.10 3.48
C ARG A 668 -10.50 8.95 2.70
N GLY A 669 -10.54 9.26 1.40
CA GLY A 669 -9.36 9.54 0.60
C GLY A 669 -8.80 10.93 0.90
N PHE A 670 -7.56 11.17 0.49
CA PHE A 670 -6.89 12.45 0.63
C PHE A 670 -6.38 12.93 -0.73
N GLY A 671 -5.92 14.18 -0.81
CA GLY A 671 -5.50 14.79 -2.05
C GLY A 671 -6.64 15.44 -2.83
N LEU A 672 -6.37 15.82 -4.08
CA LEU A 672 -7.36 16.49 -4.94
C LEU A 672 -8.57 15.58 -5.18
N LEU A 673 -9.77 16.07 -4.90
CA LEU A 673 -11.05 15.34 -5.05
C LEU A 673 -11.05 13.96 -4.37
N ASN A 674 -10.29 13.81 -3.29
CA ASN A 674 -10.13 12.54 -2.56
C ASN A 674 -9.70 11.37 -3.46
N ILE A 675 -8.87 11.63 -4.48
CA ILE A 675 -8.34 10.56 -5.34
C ILE A 675 -7.57 9.55 -4.49
N GLY A 676 -6.85 10.02 -3.48
CA GLY A 676 -6.13 9.23 -2.47
C GLY A 676 -5.24 8.15 -3.08
N MET A 677 -3.97 8.25 -2.89
CA MET A 677 -3.04 7.14 -3.06
C MET A 677 -2.06 7.20 -1.89
N PRO A 678 -2.45 6.71 -0.70
CA PRO A 678 -1.46 6.52 0.33
C PRO A 678 -0.50 5.43 -0.17
N TYR A 679 0.77 5.76 -0.23
CA TYR A 679 1.82 4.76 -0.37
C TYR A 679 1.78 3.79 0.82
N SER A 680 2.60 2.75 0.77
CA SER A 680 2.77 1.78 1.86
C SER A 680 3.21 2.39 3.20
N ALA A 681 3.54 3.70 3.24
CA ALA A 681 3.84 4.41 4.48
C ALA A 681 2.64 4.44 5.42
N GLY A 682 2.89 4.07 6.66
CA GLY A 682 1.87 4.07 7.71
C GLY A 682 1.55 5.45 8.25
N SER A 683 0.59 5.46 9.16
CA SER A 683 0.30 6.58 10.04
C SER A 683 0.79 6.29 11.46
N PHE A 684 0.99 7.33 12.26
CA PHE A 684 1.05 7.20 13.70
C PHE A 684 0.02 8.10 14.38
N VAL A 685 -0.31 7.79 15.62
CA VAL A 685 -1.32 8.52 16.40
C VAL A 685 -0.73 9.04 17.70
N THR A 686 -1.24 10.18 18.20
CA THR A 686 -0.74 10.83 19.42
C THR A 686 -1.81 10.92 20.52
N ALA A 687 -1.38 11.00 21.77
CA ALA A 687 -2.24 11.32 22.90
C ALA A 687 -2.97 12.66 22.71
N GLY A 688 -2.40 13.58 21.91
CA GLY A 688 -3.03 14.85 21.55
C GLY A 688 -4.21 14.74 20.57
N GLY A 689 -4.63 13.53 20.19
CA GLY A 689 -5.77 13.27 19.30
C GLY A 689 -5.49 13.55 17.83
N LEU A 690 -4.26 13.37 17.41
CA LEU A 690 -3.80 13.63 16.03
C LEU A 690 -3.28 12.36 15.37
N ILE A 691 -3.58 12.23 14.09
CA ILE A 691 -2.95 11.28 13.18
C ILE A 691 -1.96 12.04 12.31
N PHE A 692 -0.73 11.54 12.20
CA PHE A 692 0.24 12.06 11.23
C PHE A 692 0.47 11.06 10.11
N ASN A 693 0.42 11.56 8.86
CA ASN A 693 0.65 10.77 7.66
C ASN A 693 1.39 11.61 6.60
N ALA A 694 2.36 11.00 5.94
CA ALA A 694 3.16 11.65 4.88
C ALA A 694 3.18 10.83 3.57
N GLY A 695 2.45 9.74 3.49
CA GLY A 695 2.51 8.77 2.40
C GLY A 695 1.56 9.02 1.23
N VAL A 696 0.78 10.10 1.23
CA VAL A 696 -0.10 10.43 0.10
C VAL A 696 0.70 11.08 -1.02
N MET A 697 0.47 10.68 -2.26
CA MET A 697 1.22 11.11 -3.46
C MET A 697 1.14 12.62 -3.77
N ASP A 698 0.42 13.41 -3.02
CA ASP A 698 0.39 14.86 -3.14
C ASP A 698 1.50 15.58 -2.34
N ASN A 699 2.48 14.82 -1.87
CA ASN A 699 3.71 15.31 -1.23
C ASN A 699 3.45 16.18 0.00
N LYS A 700 2.58 15.74 0.92
CA LYS A 700 2.29 16.49 2.15
C LYS A 700 2.41 15.62 3.38
N LEU A 701 3.08 16.15 4.40
CA LEU A 701 2.89 15.72 5.78
C LEU A 701 1.61 16.37 6.32
N ARG A 702 0.73 15.59 6.91
CA ARG A 702 -0.56 16.05 7.47
C ARG A 702 -0.68 15.70 8.93
N ALA A 703 -1.27 16.63 9.68
CA ALA A 703 -1.88 16.36 10.96
C ALA A 703 -3.40 16.32 10.78
N ILE A 704 -4.00 15.19 11.10
CA ILE A 704 -5.42 14.88 10.88
C ILE A 704 -6.06 14.68 12.23
N ASP A 705 -7.23 15.25 12.45
CA ASP A 705 -8.02 15.04 13.66
C ASP A 705 -8.48 13.58 13.73
N LEU A 706 -8.08 12.88 14.79
CA LEU A 706 -8.42 11.48 15.02
C LEU A 706 -9.95 11.26 15.10
N ALA A 707 -10.68 12.20 15.65
CA ALA A 707 -12.11 12.05 15.89
C ALA A 707 -12.96 12.20 14.62
N ASN A 708 -12.52 13.00 13.63
CA ASN A 708 -13.36 13.36 12.49
C ASN A 708 -12.69 13.35 11.11
N GLY A 709 -11.38 13.07 11.04
CA GLY A 709 -10.63 13.03 9.80
C GLY A 709 -10.36 14.39 9.16
N GLY A 710 -10.60 15.49 9.86
CA GLY A 710 -10.30 16.86 9.43
C GLY A 710 -8.80 17.11 9.38
N VAL A 711 -8.30 17.72 8.30
CA VAL A 711 -6.90 18.15 8.23
C VAL A 711 -6.74 19.46 8.99
N LEU A 712 -6.00 19.43 10.10
CA LEU A 712 -5.76 20.59 10.96
C LEU A 712 -4.49 21.35 10.61
N TRP A 713 -3.53 20.66 10.01
CA TRP A 713 -2.27 21.26 9.56
C TRP A 713 -1.66 20.40 8.44
N SER A 714 -0.85 21.04 7.59
CA SER A 714 -0.04 20.33 6.61
C SER A 714 1.20 21.11 6.22
N ALA A 715 2.28 20.38 5.93
CA ALA A 715 3.49 20.90 5.32
C ALA A 715 3.73 20.23 3.97
N SER A 716 4.19 21.01 3.00
CA SER A 716 4.62 20.47 1.70
C SER A 716 6.00 19.83 1.84
N LEU A 717 6.15 18.66 1.27
CA LEU A 717 7.39 17.91 1.16
C LEU A 717 7.87 17.92 -0.30
N GLU A 718 9.15 17.66 -0.52
CA GLU A 718 9.69 17.55 -1.88
C GLU A 718 9.12 16.30 -2.59
N GLN A 719 8.93 15.21 -1.85
CA GLN A 719 8.29 13.98 -2.30
C GLN A 719 7.43 13.36 -1.19
N ALA A 720 6.50 12.47 -1.56
CA ALA A 720 5.77 11.66 -0.59
C ALA A 720 6.74 10.72 0.13
N SER A 721 6.56 10.61 1.44
CA SER A 721 7.37 9.69 2.25
C SER A 721 6.98 8.24 1.99
N GLY A 722 7.98 7.36 1.85
CA GLY A 722 7.80 5.92 1.89
C GLY A 722 7.85 5.35 3.31
N ALA A 723 8.17 6.18 4.31
CA ALA A 723 8.33 5.81 5.72
C ALA A 723 7.15 6.29 6.57
N THR A 724 6.84 5.57 7.63
CA THR A 724 5.91 6.04 8.67
C THR A 724 6.58 7.17 9.45
N PRO A 725 5.96 8.37 9.57
CA PRO A 725 6.48 9.42 10.44
C PRO A 725 6.49 8.96 11.91
N MET A 726 7.23 9.66 12.75
CA MET A 726 7.29 9.37 14.18
C MET A 726 7.18 10.65 15.02
N SER A 727 6.95 10.48 16.33
CA SER A 727 7.02 11.56 17.30
C SER A 727 7.85 11.15 18.51
N TYR A 728 8.58 12.10 19.06
CA TYR A 728 9.36 11.90 20.27
C TYR A 728 9.38 13.15 21.14
N VAL A 729 9.75 12.98 22.39
CA VAL A 729 10.04 14.08 23.32
C VAL A 729 11.54 14.07 23.60
N SER A 730 12.23 15.16 23.28
CA SER A 730 13.66 15.27 23.57
C SER A 730 13.91 15.21 25.07
N ALA A 731 14.79 14.33 25.50
CA ALA A 731 15.17 14.21 26.91
C ALA A 731 15.84 15.47 27.44
N ARG A 732 16.54 16.23 26.57
CA ARG A 732 17.27 17.45 26.96
C ARG A 732 16.36 18.68 27.01
N SER A 733 15.57 18.93 25.95
CA SER A 733 14.73 20.13 25.86
C SER A 733 13.32 19.94 26.40
N GLY A 734 12.87 18.70 26.60
CA GLY A 734 11.51 18.38 26.95
C GLY A 734 10.48 18.69 25.86
N LYS A 735 10.91 19.08 24.65
CA LYS A 735 10.02 19.43 23.52
C LYS A 735 9.57 18.21 22.74
N GLN A 736 8.32 18.21 22.34
CA GLN A 736 7.80 17.22 21.39
C GLN A 736 8.14 17.61 19.96
N TYR A 737 8.62 16.65 19.20
CA TYR A 737 8.92 16.75 17.77
C TYR A 737 8.10 15.75 16.96
N ILE A 738 7.79 16.13 15.72
CA ILE A 738 7.25 15.26 14.66
C ILE A 738 8.33 15.12 13.60
N LEU A 739 8.73 13.90 13.28
CA LEU A 739 9.83 13.62 12.38
C LEU A 739 9.34 12.85 11.16
N VAL A 740 9.80 13.25 9.99
CA VAL A 740 9.48 12.60 8.71
C VAL A 740 10.74 12.43 7.86
N LEU A 741 10.86 11.28 7.21
CA LEU A 741 11.88 11.02 6.21
C LEU A 741 11.30 11.27 4.81
N VAL A 742 12.03 12.02 3.99
CA VAL A 742 11.63 12.39 2.64
C VAL A 742 12.67 11.83 1.66
N PRO A 743 12.28 11.04 0.64
CA PRO A 743 13.21 10.53 -0.36
C PRO A 743 13.90 11.67 -1.11
N ALA A 744 15.07 11.39 -1.67
CA ALA A 744 15.72 12.31 -2.60
C ALA A 744 14.83 12.58 -3.81
N VAL A 745 14.85 13.81 -4.32
CA VAL A 745 14.23 14.11 -5.62
C VAL A 745 15.09 13.45 -6.70
N GLY A 746 14.85 12.18 -6.95
CA GLY A 746 15.48 11.42 -8.01
C GLY A 746 14.79 11.68 -9.34
N GLY A 747 15.54 11.99 -10.38
CA GLY A 747 15.05 12.02 -11.74
C GLY A 747 14.52 10.65 -12.20
N ARG A 748 14.21 10.49 -13.48
CA ARG A 748 13.73 9.29 -14.21
C ARG A 748 14.24 7.92 -13.75
N GLN A 749 15.31 7.86 -12.98
CA GLN A 749 15.95 6.65 -12.46
C GLN A 749 15.12 5.84 -11.46
N ASP A 750 14.18 6.45 -10.72
CA ASP A 750 13.32 5.70 -9.78
C ASP A 750 12.42 4.66 -10.47
N ARG A 751 12.11 4.83 -11.76
CA ARG A 751 11.37 3.84 -12.56
C ARG A 751 12.26 2.80 -13.23
N GLU A 752 13.48 3.16 -13.59
CA GLU A 752 14.43 2.27 -14.29
C GLU A 752 15.24 1.40 -13.31
N GLN A 753 15.60 1.92 -12.14
CA GLN A 753 16.28 1.13 -11.10
C GLN A 753 15.39 0.07 -10.44
N SER A 754 14.07 0.18 -10.57
CA SER A 754 13.16 -0.90 -10.13
C SER A 754 13.33 -2.19 -10.93
N TYR A 755 13.98 -2.15 -12.11
CA TYR A 755 14.05 -3.26 -13.06
C TYR A 755 15.36 -3.31 -13.88
N GLY A 756 16.52 -3.10 -13.25
CA GLY A 756 17.83 -3.27 -13.86
C GLY A 756 18.21 -2.15 -14.82
N ALA A 757 18.82 -1.12 -14.30
CA ALA A 757 19.42 -0.03 -15.07
C ALA A 757 20.91 -0.26 -15.32
N ASP A 758 21.37 0.22 -16.47
CA ASP A 758 22.77 0.29 -16.90
C ASP A 758 23.66 0.99 -15.85
N GLU A 759 24.75 0.37 -15.46
CA GLU A 759 25.74 0.87 -14.49
C GLU A 759 26.42 2.20 -14.88
N ASN A 760 26.13 2.75 -16.06
CA ASN A 760 26.82 3.92 -16.63
C ASN A 760 26.01 5.23 -16.69
N SER A 761 24.82 5.30 -16.06
CA SER A 761 24.12 6.58 -16.00
C SER A 761 24.74 7.48 -14.94
N ALA A 762 25.23 8.63 -15.34
CA ALA A 762 25.82 9.65 -14.46
C ALA A 762 24.90 9.99 -13.30
N VAL A 763 25.28 9.59 -12.09
CA VAL A 763 24.61 9.96 -10.84
C VAL A 763 24.64 11.47 -10.72
N ASP A 764 23.48 12.11 -10.87
CA ASP A 764 23.33 13.53 -10.65
C ASP A 764 23.60 13.83 -9.16
N LYS A 765 24.60 14.65 -8.85
CA LYS A 765 25.03 15.02 -7.50
C LYS A 765 24.03 15.98 -6.83
N ARG A 766 22.74 15.69 -6.92
CA ARG A 766 21.69 16.48 -6.26
C ARG A 766 21.44 15.98 -4.85
N ALA A 767 20.82 16.83 -4.02
CA ALA A 767 20.54 16.62 -2.61
C ALA A 767 20.07 15.20 -2.29
N GLY A 768 20.57 14.62 -1.19
CA GLY A 768 20.17 13.33 -0.67
C GLY A 768 18.75 13.35 -0.11
N GLY A 769 18.27 12.19 0.35
CA GLY A 769 17.03 12.13 1.12
C GLY A 769 17.18 12.88 2.44
N LYS A 770 16.07 13.44 2.93
CA LYS A 770 16.06 14.37 4.06
C LYS A 770 15.36 13.80 5.27
N VAL A 771 15.86 14.17 6.44
CA VAL A 771 15.19 14.00 7.74
C VAL A 771 14.72 15.37 8.18
N ILE A 772 13.41 15.52 8.40
CA ILE A 772 12.81 16.83 8.72
C ILE A 772 12.04 16.71 10.04
N ALA A 773 12.35 17.59 10.99
CA ALA A 773 11.64 17.66 12.26
C ALA A 773 10.80 18.95 12.35
N TYR A 774 9.62 18.81 12.94
CA TYR A 774 8.69 19.89 13.23
C TYR A 774 8.41 19.96 14.72
N SER A 775 8.30 21.16 15.28
CA SER A 775 7.93 21.40 16.67
C SER A 775 7.09 22.68 16.82
N LEU A 776 6.48 22.86 17.99
CA LEU A 776 5.81 24.13 18.31
C LEU A 776 6.87 25.22 18.52
N GLN A 777 6.64 26.39 17.91
CA GLN A 777 7.36 27.60 18.30
C GLN A 777 6.83 28.10 19.65
N HIS A 778 7.75 28.52 20.51
CA HIS A 778 7.42 29.19 21.77
C HIS A 778 6.98 30.64 21.56
#